data_90be444c13486b67cf0c443b3cce21e5
#
_entry.id   90be444c13486b67cf0c443b3cce21e5
#
_cell.length_a   1.000
_cell.length_b   1.000
_cell.length_c   1.000
_cell.angle_alpha   90.00
_cell.angle_beta   90.00
_cell.angle_gamma   90.00
#
_symmetry.space_group_name_H-M   'P 1'
#
loop_
_entity.id
_entity.type
_entity.pdbx_description
1 polymer ?
#
loop_
_entity_poly.entity_id
_entity_poly.type
_entity_poly.pdbx_seq_one_letter_code
_entity_poly.pdbx_strand_id
1 'polypeptide(L)'
;MVVTATRTMKQIQEVPASVSVVTAKDIERHNVTTIQEALQYVPGLYMNQAKAQDDQIMLRGMDTPNILVLVDGVQLNSAYNGAVNFDQIPVESIERIEVLRGAASSIYGGRAVAGVINITTKEATDKLNGDVVLSYGSNNTWKKSLQARAKVNDKWSFGVGYENSSSDGYRGLYRTAKAKSGKGTYSANLPVLSDGKTYVYGGRGEKQWKTENYNFNLKYNFSDSQSLKYTFNRSESEKKYVNPFSYVKDAAGNPVYNGTVTTQNGNKITLNTSSFFGYDNINIRNIHSLTYNDEKNNLNASFSYAKDQISGFTSPNSPTDINYTGAGDFSNHPGELYSLNIEKAWENVGNHTILVGGNYKQEEMIQHRFNLSKWHDRDSKLNEYATDSGKVKNTALFVQDEYKMNDKVTMYAGLRYDNYKKGDGHFWKEGTYDTTSKGKSYNELSPKLAFDFKADENTNYYVSYGHSFNPGPMYQIYRYGGSGMGAVIPNPALDPETSDTFEVGMKQKLSDNTKFGINLYRIETKDKIAYTKFYNDAGVCTHKQYINYNEEKRRGVEFELNHKFDSNWSAYLNYAWQTGKTSGAVIPGTNKNQAYSGVADYTVPKHLLHSGIEYRNDKLNVLLDCQYVSERMSPDSATGEYGAEDAFFIVNTGLNYKLAKDVTLQFGITNLLDKEFYCEEATAGRTYNVGLRYSF
;
A
#
# COMPACT_ATOMS: atom_id res chain seq x y z
N MET A 1 13.22 3.93 -20.17
CA MET A 1 13.88 2.63 -19.85
C MET A 1 13.38 2.17 -18.49
N VAL A 2 13.39 0.88 -18.21
CA VAL A 2 12.95 0.25 -16.94
C VAL A 2 13.99 -0.77 -16.49
N VAL A 3 14.08 -0.97 -15.18
CA VAL A 3 15.03 -1.91 -14.55
C VAL A 3 14.29 -2.99 -13.78
N THR A 4 13.12 -2.67 -13.21
CA THR A 4 12.40 -3.54 -12.25
C THR A 4 12.08 -4.93 -12.79
N ALA A 5 11.75 -5.07 -14.07
CA ALA A 5 11.31 -6.34 -14.63
C ALA A 5 12.44 -7.34 -14.88
N THR A 6 13.65 -6.89 -15.14
CA THR A 6 14.79 -7.72 -15.57
C THR A 6 16.07 -7.52 -14.77
N ARG A 7 16.10 -6.55 -13.84
CA ARG A 7 17.29 -6.07 -13.11
C ARG A 7 18.40 -5.53 -14.03
N THR A 8 18.15 -5.47 -15.33
CA THR A 8 19.00 -4.82 -16.33
C THR A 8 18.19 -3.72 -17.02
N MET A 9 18.88 -2.68 -17.51
CA MET A 9 18.22 -1.54 -18.10
C MET A 9 17.68 -1.88 -19.50
N LYS A 10 16.35 -1.84 -19.67
CA LYS A 10 15.65 -2.21 -20.91
C LYS A 10 14.68 -1.12 -21.37
N GLN A 11 14.36 -1.11 -22.64
CA GLN A 11 13.20 -0.38 -23.14
C GLN A 11 11.92 -1.10 -22.70
N ILE A 12 10.86 -0.32 -22.36
CA ILE A 12 9.57 -0.91 -21.91
C ILE A 12 9.01 -1.90 -22.93
N GLN A 13 9.23 -1.64 -24.23
CA GLN A 13 8.75 -2.51 -25.30
C GLN A 13 9.40 -3.89 -25.30
N GLU A 14 10.67 -3.99 -24.89
CA GLU A 14 11.47 -5.24 -24.92
C GLU A 14 11.31 -6.09 -23.65
N VAL A 15 10.49 -5.66 -22.70
CA VAL A 15 10.27 -6.37 -21.45
C VAL A 15 9.07 -7.30 -21.57
N PRO A 16 9.18 -8.63 -21.40
CA PRO A 16 8.08 -9.58 -21.50
C PRO A 16 7.22 -9.59 -20.24
N ALA A 17 6.73 -8.42 -19.86
CA ALA A 17 5.87 -8.21 -18.71
C ALA A 17 5.07 -6.91 -18.86
N SER A 18 4.00 -6.79 -18.10
CA SER A 18 3.23 -5.56 -17.98
C SER A 18 3.92 -4.59 -17.02
N VAL A 19 4.45 -3.47 -17.54
CA VAL A 19 5.18 -2.46 -16.76
C VAL A 19 4.63 -1.07 -17.07
N SER A 20 4.29 -0.33 -16.03
CA SER A 20 3.96 1.10 -16.13
C SER A 20 5.04 1.94 -15.45
N VAL A 21 5.29 3.13 -15.98
CA VAL A 21 6.28 4.07 -15.41
C VAL A 21 5.65 5.44 -15.25
N VAL A 22 5.75 5.99 -14.05
CA VAL A 22 5.41 7.37 -13.72
C VAL A 22 6.71 8.11 -13.44
N THR A 23 7.03 9.12 -14.25
CA THR A 23 8.28 9.89 -14.14
C THR A 23 8.12 11.13 -13.27
N ALA A 24 9.24 11.71 -12.81
CA ALA A 24 9.25 13.01 -12.13
C ALA A 24 8.50 14.09 -12.94
N LYS A 25 8.65 14.06 -14.28
CA LYS A 25 7.94 15.00 -15.17
C LYS A 25 6.42 14.76 -15.20
N ASP A 26 5.98 13.52 -15.09
CA ASP A 26 4.54 13.20 -15.01
C ASP A 26 3.98 13.66 -13.65
N ILE A 27 4.71 13.42 -12.55
CA ILE A 27 4.38 13.90 -11.21
C ILE A 27 4.22 15.43 -11.19
N GLU A 28 5.18 16.14 -11.75
CA GLU A 28 5.14 17.61 -11.83
C GLU A 28 4.00 18.11 -12.71
N ARG A 29 3.85 17.55 -13.92
CA ARG A 29 2.84 17.98 -14.90
C ARG A 29 1.41 17.76 -14.42
N HIS A 30 1.16 16.62 -13.78
CA HIS A 30 -0.16 16.28 -13.29
C HIS A 30 -0.47 16.90 -11.91
N ASN A 31 0.44 17.74 -11.39
CA ASN A 31 0.32 18.38 -10.10
C ASN A 31 0.06 17.36 -8.95
N VAL A 32 0.71 16.22 -9.05
CA VAL A 32 0.62 15.13 -8.09
C VAL A 32 1.28 15.56 -6.78
N THR A 33 0.56 15.45 -5.68
CA THR A 33 1.01 15.87 -4.34
C THR A 33 1.39 14.69 -3.44
N THR A 34 0.94 13.48 -3.80
CA THR A 34 1.19 12.25 -3.04
C THR A 34 1.55 11.09 -3.99
N ILE A 35 2.24 10.07 -3.47
CA ILE A 35 2.52 8.84 -4.25
C ILE A 35 1.21 8.12 -4.62
N GLN A 36 0.23 8.17 -3.75
CA GLN A 36 -1.09 7.58 -3.98
C GLN A 36 -1.74 8.16 -5.25
N GLU A 37 -1.67 9.47 -5.44
CA GLU A 37 -2.14 10.13 -6.67
C GLU A 37 -1.33 9.69 -7.89
N ALA A 38 0.01 9.57 -7.77
CA ALA A 38 0.85 9.08 -8.86
C ALA A 38 0.49 7.66 -9.31
N LEU A 39 0.18 6.77 -8.36
CA LEU A 39 -0.14 5.38 -8.63
C LEU A 39 -1.52 5.17 -9.28
N GLN A 40 -2.45 6.12 -9.20
CA GLN A 40 -3.75 6.03 -9.85
C GLN A 40 -3.66 5.92 -11.38
N TYR A 41 -2.55 6.40 -11.96
CA TYR A 41 -2.30 6.29 -13.41
C TYR A 41 -1.95 4.87 -13.89
N VAL A 42 -1.79 3.91 -12.98
CA VAL A 42 -1.39 2.52 -13.30
C VAL A 42 -2.63 1.65 -13.51
N PRO A 43 -2.83 0.99 -14.67
CA PRO A 43 -3.95 0.09 -14.89
C PRO A 43 -3.97 -1.08 -13.90
N GLY A 44 -5.15 -1.46 -13.43
CA GLY A 44 -5.32 -2.57 -12.49
C GLY A 44 -4.89 -2.27 -11.06
N LEU A 45 -4.39 -1.06 -10.78
CA LEU A 45 -4.07 -0.60 -9.44
C LEU A 45 -5.25 0.21 -8.89
N TYR A 46 -5.71 -0.15 -7.72
CA TYR A 46 -6.73 0.56 -6.96
C TYR A 46 -6.18 0.98 -5.61
N MET A 47 -6.40 2.24 -5.26
CA MET A 47 -6.07 2.80 -3.95
C MET A 47 -7.35 3.07 -3.19
N ASN A 48 -7.50 2.51 -2.00
CA ASN A 48 -8.58 2.92 -1.11
C ASN A 48 -8.27 4.30 -0.53
N GLN A 49 -9.06 5.31 -0.87
CA GLN A 49 -8.83 6.69 -0.47
C GLN A 49 -9.32 7.01 0.95
N ALA A 50 -10.15 6.15 1.51
CA ALA A 50 -10.73 6.35 2.84
C ALA A 50 -9.96 5.53 3.87
N LYS A 51 -9.06 6.16 4.64
CA LYS A 51 -8.17 5.37 5.49
C LYS A 51 -8.01 5.84 6.90
N ALA A 52 -8.30 4.89 7.76
CA ALA A 52 -8.05 5.02 9.19
C ALA A 52 -6.57 4.82 9.57
N GLN A 53 -5.79 4.00 8.88
CA GLN A 53 -4.45 3.61 9.33
C GLN A 53 -3.38 3.67 8.23
N ASP A 54 -3.20 2.59 7.48
CA ASP A 54 -2.16 2.46 6.47
C ASP A 54 -2.74 2.47 5.05
N ASP A 55 -1.90 2.72 4.06
CA ASP A 55 -2.34 2.72 2.67
C ASP A 55 -2.65 1.30 2.20
N GLN A 56 -3.88 1.07 1.76
CA GLN A 56 -4.29 -0.17 1.13
C GLN A 56 -4.27 0.00 -0.37
N ILE A 57 -3.34 -0.68 -0.99
CA ILE A 57 -3.29 -0.82 -2.43
C ILE A 57 -3.81 -2.20 -2.81
N MET A 58 -4.55 -2.24 -3.89
CA MET A 58 -4.86 -3.47 -4.60
C MET A 58 -4.25 -3.41 -6.00
N LEU A 59 -3.53 -4.43 -6.37
CA LEU A 59 -3.01 -4.62 -7.71
C LEU A 59 -3.57 -5.93 -8.27
N ARG A 60 -4.31 -5.84 -9.39
CA ARG A 60 -5.02 -7.01 -9.95
C ARG A 60 -5.97 -7.68 -8.94
N GLY A 61 -6.54 -6.87 -8.04
CA GLY A 61 -7.41 -7.32 -6.97
C GLY A 61 -6.72 -8.02 -5.79
N MET A 62 -5.40 -8.07 -5.75
CA MET A 62 -4.64 -8.58 -4.60
C MET A 62 -4.20 -7.42 -3.72
N ASP A 63 -4.29 -7.60 -2.42
CA ASP A 63 -4.03 -6.58 -1.39
C ASP A 63 -2.53 -6.35 -1.12
N THR A 64 -2.22 -5.31 -0.36
CA THR A 64 -0.87 -4.79 -0.09
C THR A 64 0.16 -5.85 0.33
N PRO A 65 -0.12 -6.85 1.20
CA PRO A 65 0.87 -7.88 1.55
C PRO A 65 1.36 -8.73 0.38
N ASN A 66 0.66 -8.72 -0.76
CA ASN A 66 1.01 -9.42 -1.99
C ASN A 66 1.75 -8.54 -3.00
N ILE A 67 2.06 -7.29 -2.65
CA ILE A 67 2.74 -6.31 -3.48
C ILE A 67 4.03 -5.90 -2.78
N LEU A 68 5.17 -6.13 -3.41
CA LEU A 68 6.44 -5.65 -2.87
C LEU A 68 6.66 -4.18 -3.26
N VAL A 69 6.87 -3.33 -2.28
CA VAL A 69 7.17 -1.91 -2.50
C VAL A 69 8.61 -1.62 -2.09
N LEU A 70 9.37 -1.04 -3.01
CA LEU A 70 10.77 -0.72 -2.83
C LEU A 70 11.03 0.78 -3.02
N VAL A 71 11.97 1.32 -2.27
CA VAL A 71 12.54 2.66 -2.45
C VAL A 71 14.05 2.53 -2.52
N ASP A 72 14.64 2.90 -3.65
CA ASP A 72 16.06 2.71 -3.93
C ASP A 72 16.51 1.26 -3.60
N GLY A 73 15.67 0.27 -3.90
CA GLY A 73 15.92 -1.15 -3.62
C GLY A 73 15.64 -1.63 -2.19
N VAL A 74 15.27 -0.73 -1.28
CA VAL A 74 14.94 -1.08 0.12
C VAL A 74 13.44 -1.32 0.29
N GLN A 75 13.06 -2.42 0.93
CA GLN A 75 11.66 -2.76 1.19
C GLN A 75 10.98 -1.74 2.10
N LEU A 76 9.85 -1.20 1.65
CA LEU A 76 9.01 -0.28 2.41
C LEU A 76 7.92 -1.00 3.22
N ASN A 77 7.48 -2.19 2.78
CA ASN A 77 6.48 -2.96 3.51
C ASN A 77 6.91 -3.22 4.97
N SER A 78 6.01 -2.97 5.91
CA SER A 78 6.22 -3.25 7.34
C SER A 78 6.47 -4.74 7.60
N ALA A 79 7.40 -5.04 8.49
CA ALA A 79 7.63 -6.41 8.96
C ALA A 79 6.41 -6.97 9.71
N TYR A 80 5.69 -6.12 10.44
CA TYR A 80 4.54 -6.51 11.26
C TYR A 80 3.37 -7.00 10.42
N ASN A 81 2.80 -6.15 9.55
CA ASN A 81 1.55 -6.44 8.83
C ASN A 81 1.68 -6.42 7.30
N GLY A 82 2.87 -6.14 6.77
CA GLY A 82 3.09 -6.02 5.32
C GLY A 82 2.49 -4.76 4.70
N ALA A 83 1.90 -3.88 5.50
CA ALA A 83 1.35 -2.62 5.03
C ALA A 83 2.45 -1.65 4.58
N VAL A 84 2.07 -0.68 3.77
CA VAL A 84 2.93 0.39 3.26
C VAL A 84 2.35 1.73 3.67
N ASN A 85 3.18 2.61 4.18
CA ASN A 85 2.84 4.01 4.39
C ASN A 85 3.60 4.86 3.36
N PHE A 86 2.92 5.29 2.30
CA PHE A 86 3.52 6.11 1.25
C PHE A 86 3.81 7.55 1.68
N ASP A 87 3.21 8.03 2.78
CA ASP A 87 3.51 9.35 3.33
C ASP A 87 4.97 9.46 3.81
N GLN A 88 5.70 8.32 3.86
CA GLN A 88 7.13 8.27 4.26
C GLN A 88 8.08 8.81 3.20
N ILE A 89 7.62 9.10 1.99
CA ILE A 89 8.49 9.50 0.88
C ILE A 89 7.92 10.75 0.22
N PRO A 90 8.66 11.88 0.30
CA PRO A 90 8.28 13.09 -0.40
C PRO A 90 8.19 12.85 -1.90
N VAL A 91 7.06 13.21 -2.52
CA VAL A 91 6.86 13.01 -3.96
C VAL A 91 7.86 13.81 -4.79
N GLU A 92 8.34 14.94 -4.29
CA GLU A 92 9.37 15.78 -4.93
C GLU A 92 10.75 15.12 -4.99
N SER A 93 11.02 14.14 -4.13
CA SER A 93 12.26 13.36 -4.13
C SER A 93 12.30 12.30 -5.23
N ILE A 94 11.17 12.00 -5.87
CA ILE A 94 11.03 10.88 -6.80
C ILE A 94 11.53 11.24 -8.19
N GLU A 95 12.39 10.37 -8.74
CA GLU A 95 12.80 10.40 -10.15
C GLU A 95 11.81 9.63 -11.03
N ARG A 96 11.40 8.43 -10.58
CA ARG A 96 10.39 7.60 -11.24
C ARG A 96 9.82 6.53 -10.32
N ILE A 97 8.62 6.10 -10.65
CA ILE A 97 7.96 4.92 -10.07
C ILE A 97 7.78 3.91 -11.20
N GLU A 98 8.34 2.72 -11.05
CA GLU A 98 8.12 1.59 -11.95
C GLU A 98 7.17 0.60 -11.28
N VAL A 99 6.08 0.23 -11.95
CA VAL A 99 5.13 -0.77 -11.46
C VAL A 99 5.18 -1.97 -12.39
N LEU A 100 5.83 -3.03 -11.92
CA LEU A 100 5.82 -4.34 -12.56
C LEU A 100 4.59 -5.10 -12.07
N ARG A 101 3.72 -5.51 -12.96
CA ARG A 101 2.53 -6.31 -12.65
C ARG A 101 2.79 -7.80 -12.90
N GLY A 102 2.23 -8.66 -12.04
CA GLY A 102 2.35 -10.11 -12.12
C GLY A 102 3.54 -10.69 -11.36
N ALA A 103 3.78 -11.99 -11.56
CA ALA A 103 4.74 -12.77 -10.82
C ALA A 103 6.18 -12.24 -10.95
N ALA A 104 6.77 -11.88 -9.80
CA ALA A 104 8.14 -11.38 -9.75
C ALA A 104 9.00 -12.05 -8.66
N SER A 105 8.51 -13.10 -8.01
CA SER A 105 9.26 -13.79 -6.94
C SER A 105 10.54 -14.45 -7.42
N SER A 106 10.67 -14.79 -8.71
CA SER A 106 11.91 -15.34 -9.29
C SER A 106 13.14 -14.42 -9.15
N ILE A 107 12.91 -13.11 -8.94
CA ILE A 107 13.98 -12.12 -8.75
C ILE A 107 13.89 -11.52 -7.35
N TYR A 108 12.68 -11.16 -6.91
CA TYR A 108 12.45 -10.37 -5.70
C TYR A 108 12.12 -11.20 -4.45
N GLY A 109 11.75 -12.49 -4.63
CA GLY A 109 11.33 -13.36 -3.53
C GLY A 109 9.91 -13.08 -3.04
N GLY A 110 9.64 -13.41 -1.79
CA GLY A 110 8.31 -13.33 -1.20
C GLY A 110 7.69 -11.94 -1.25
N ARG A 111 6.34 -11.88 -1.24
CA ARG A 111 5.46 -10.70 -1.40
C ARG A 111 5.34 -10.16 -2.84
N ALA A 112 6.19 -10.56 -3.78
CA ALA A 112 6.12 -10.12 -5.17
C ALA A 112 5.14 -10.97 -6.01
N VAL A 113 3.92 -11.14 -5.53
CA VAL A 113 2.87 -11.99 -6.12
C VAL A 113 2.06 -11.23 -7.15
N ALA A 114 1.41 -10.14 -6.76
CA ALA A 114 0.67 -9.26 -7.66
C ALA A 114 1.59 -8.38 -8.49
N GLY A 115 2.75 -8.05 -7.93
CA GLY A 115 3.76 -7.24 -8.61
C GLY A 115 4.75 -6.56 -7.67
N VAL A 116 5.53 -5.65 -8.25
CA VAL A 116 6.53 -4.83 -7.55
C VAL A 116 6.32 -3.36 -7.91
N ILE A 117 6.28 -2.51 -6.90
CA ILE A 117 6.33 -1.05 -7.05
C ILE A 117 7.74 -0.61 -6.64
N ASN A 118 8.51 -0.11 -7.58
CA ASN A 118 9.88 0.33 -7.34
C ASN A 118 10.00 1.84 -7.53
N ILE A 119 10.28 2.53 -6.45
CA ILE A 119 10.44 3.99 -6.40
C ILE A 119 11.93 4.29 -6.42
N THR A 120 12.37 5.07 -7.39
CA THR A 120 13.74 5.56 -7.50
C THR A 120 13.77 7.05 -7.15
N THR A 121 14.66 7.45 -6.26
CA THR A 121 14.83 8.84 -5.88
C THR A 121 15.81 9.58 -6.79
N LYS A 122 15.63 10.92 -6.92
CA LYS A 122 16.49 11.78 -7.71
C LYS A 122 17.93 11.82 -7.18
N GLU A 123 18.90 11.80 -8.06
CA GLU A 123 20.33 12.00 -7.74
C GLU A 123 20.81 13.41 -8.15
N ALA A 124 21.96 13.81 -7.62
CA ALA A 124 22.59 15.07 -8.00
C ALA A 124 23.17 14.95 -9.41
N THR A 125 22.79 15.85 -10.32
CA THR A 125 23.30 15.92 -11.69
C THR A 125 24.23 17.12 -11.91
N ASP A 126 23.98 18.20 -11.17
CA ASP A 126 24.65 19.49 -11.32
C ASP A 126 25.29 19.96 -10.01
N LYS A 127 25.97 21.09 -10.05
CA LYS A 127 26.62 21.69 -8.87
C LYS A 127 25.64 21.87 -7.71
N LEU A 128 24.47 22.43 -8.01
CA LEU A 128 23.37 22.55 -7.06
C LEU A 128 22.05 22.56 -7.83
N ASN A 129 21.12 21.73 -7.41
CA ASN A 129 19.75 21.76 -7.91
C ASN A 129 18.79 21.36 -6.81
N GLY A 130 17.53 21.74 -6.93
CA GLY A 130 16.53 21.40 -5.95
C GLY A 130 15.19 22.05 -6.20
N ASP A 131 14.27 21.76 -5.29
CA ASP A 131 12.91 22.27 -5.29
C ASP A 131 12.53 22.75 -3.90
N VAL A 132 11.89 23.91 -3.82
CA VAL A 132 11.12 24.36 -2.65
C VAL A 132 9.65 24.40 -3.05
N VAL A 133 8.81 23.69 -2.32
CA VAL A 133 7.36 23.66 -2.56
C VAL A 133 6.63 24.10 -1.31
N LEU A 134 5.73 25.07 -1.48
CA LEU A 134 4.78 25.49 -0.45
C LEU A 134 3.39 25.39 -1.04
N SER A 135 2.52 24.59 -0.42
CA SER A 135 1.11 24.50 -0.84
C SER A 135 0.13 24.56 0.32
N TYR A 136 -1.06 25.06 0.01
CA TYR A 136 -2.19 25.14 0.91
C TYR A 136 -3.46 24.66 0.21
N GLY A 137 -4.29 23.94 0.93
CA GLY A 137 -5.52 23.36 0.36
C GLY A 137 -6.67 23.24 1.33
N SER A 138 -7.75 22.63 0.87
CA SER A 138 -8.95 22.34 1.64
C SER A 138 -8.61 21.63 2.95
N ASN A 139 -9.47 21.77 3.96
CA ASN A 139 -9.28 21.19 5.30
C ASN A 139 -8.00 21.68 6.00
N ASN A 140 -7.61 22.94 5.74
CA ASN A 140 -6.38 23.53 6.28
C ASN A 140 -5.14 22.67 6.00
N THR A 141 -5.09 22.08 4.81
CA THR A 141 -3.97 21.21 4.42
C THR A 141 -2.77 22.01 3.98
N TRP A 142 -1.66 21.86 4.68
CA TRP A 142 -0.37 22.47 4.37
C TRP A 142 0.64 21.45 3.93
N LYS A 143 1.45 21.79 2.93
CA LYS A 143 2.66 21.06 2.55
C LYS A 143 3.82 22.02 2.37
N LYS A 144 4.95 21.70 2.99
CA LYS A 144 6.21 22.45 2.92
C LYS A 144 7.30 21.44 2.61
N SER A 145 7.95 21.56 1.46
CA SER A 145 9.00 20.63 1.03
C SER A 145 10.23 21.40 0.56
N LEU A 146 11.40 20.94 0.96
CA LEU A 146 12.70 21.36 0.48
C LEU A 146 13.46 20.12 0.06
N GLN A 147 13.91 20.08 -1.19
CA GLN A 147 14.79 19.05 -1.71
C GLN A 147 15.97 19.73 -2.39
N ALA A 148 17.18 19.47 -1.94
CA ALA A 148 18.40 20.03 -2.50
C ALA A 148 19.44 18.94 -2.75
N ARG A 149 20.12 19.01 -3.88
CA ARG A 149 21.12 18.04 -4.30
C ARG A 149 22.29 18.79 -4.93
N ALA A 150 23.50 18.31 -4.66
CA ALA A 150 24.70 18.95 -5.21
C ALA A 150 25.76 17.92 -5.57
N LYS A 151 26.35 18.10 -6.75
CA LYS A 151 27.63 17.48 -7.13
C LYS A 151 28.76 18.44 -6.72
N VAL A 152 29.46 18.09 -5.63
CA VAL A 152 30.55 18.93 -5.08
C VAL A 152 31.76 18.90 -6.02
N ASN A 153 32.08 17.71 -6.51
CA ASN A 153 33.13 17.44 -7.50
C ASN A 153 32.84 16.08 -8.17
N ASP A 154 33.75 15.59 -9.00
CA ASP A 154 33.55 14.32 -9.72
C ASP A 154 33.44 13.11 -8.81
N LYS A 155 33.96 13.20 -7.57
CA LYS A 155 33.93 12.11 -6.59
C LYS A 155 32.74 12.18 -5.64
N TRP A 156 32.33 13.37 -5.21
CA TRP A 156 31.36 13.54 -4.15
C TRP A 156 30.10 14.23 -4.62
N SER A 157 28.97 13.63 -4.29
CA SER A 157 27.67 14.26 -4.38
C SER A 157 26.83 13.95 -3.15
N PHE A 158 25.92 14.87 -2.81
CA PHE A 158 25.01 14.69 -1.69
C PHE A 158 23.61 15.23 -2.01
N GLY A 159 22.63 14.78 -1.25
CA GLY A 159 21.26 15.29 -1.26
C GLY A 159 20.73 15.40 0.15
N VAL A 160 19.92 16.43 0.38
CA VAL A 160 19.18 16.63 1.62
C VAL A 160 17.74 16.97 1.30
N GLY A 161 16.81 16.50 2.10
CA GLY A 161 15.40 16.84 1.94
C GLY A 161 14.68 16.90 3.27
N TYR A 162 13.70 17.78 3.31
CA TYR A 162 12.75 17.92 4.40
C TYR A 162 11.36 18.15 3.83
N GLU A 163 10.37 17.45 4.39
CA GLU A 163 8.97 17.71 4.12
C GLU A 163 8.18 17.71 5.42
N ASN A 164 7.30 18.71 5.56
CA ASN A 164 6.26 18.73 6.57
C ASN A 164 4.91 18.90 5.89
N SER A 165 3.98 18.02 6.23
CA SER A 165 2.64 18.02 5.67
C SER A 165 1.63 17.80 6.79
N SER A 166 0.51 18.54 6.80
CA SER A 166 -0.52 18.46 7.84
C SER A 166 -1.88 18.83 7.31
N SER A 167 -2.93 18.31 7.95
CA SER A 167 -4.33 18.64 7.64
C SER A 167 -5.20 18.56 8.89
N ASP A 168 -6.19 19.44 9.01
CA ASP A 168 -7.24 19.31 10.01
C ASP A 168 -8.24 18.19 9.68
N GLY A 169 -8.16 17.65 8.45
CA GLY A 169 -8.97 16.52 8.01
C GLY A 169 -10.44 16.86 7.81
N TYR A 170 -11.25 15.82 7.62
CA TYR A 170 -12.69 15.94 7.39
C TYR A 170 -13.44 14.81 8.09
N ARG A 171 -14.76 14.94 8.15
CA ARG A 171 -15.66 13.94 8.75
C ARG A 171 -16.00 12.86 7.75
N GLY A 172 -15.27 11.75 7.79
CA GLY A 172 -15.51 10.61 6.88
C GLY A 172 -16.16 9.42 7.59
N LEU A 173 -15.82 9.16 8.84
CA LEU A 173 -16.21 7.95 9.54
C LEU A 173 -17.48 8.13 10.37
N TYR A 174 -18.63 7.86 9.75
CA TYR A 174 -19.93 7.84 10.40
C TYR A 174 -20.14 6.54 11.20
N ARG A 175 -21.02 6.59 12.19
CA ARG A 175 -21.38 5.47 13.06
C ARG A 175 -22.82 5.07 12.86
N THR A 176 -23.03 3.79 12.66
CA THR A 176 -24.34 3.23 12.36
C THR A 176 -24.75 2.17 13.36
N ALA A 177 -26.05 1.96 13.52
CA ALA A 177 -26.60 0.87 14.32
C ALA A 177 -27.86 0.28 13.66
N LYS A 178 -27.96 -1.04 13.62
CA LYS A 178 -29.19 -1.72 13.22
C LYS A 178 -30.25 -1.59 14.31
N ALA A 179 -31.44 -1.25 13.90
CA ALA A 179 -32.58 -1.12 14.79
C ALA A 179 -33.08 -2.49 15.29
N LYS A 180 -33.50 -2.50 16.53
CA LYS A 180 -34.16 -3.61 17.21
C LYS A 180 -35.56 -3.17 17.69
N SER A 181 -36.43 -4.10 17.97
CA SER A 181 -37.73 -3.79 18.58
C SER A 181 -37.58 -3.17 19.97
N GLY A 182 -38.43 -2.22 20.30
CA GLY A 182 -38.47 -1.59 21.61
C GLY A 182 -38.26 -0.06 21.57
N LYS A 183 -38.40 0.58 22.73
CA LYS A 183 -38.19 2.02 22.92
C LYS A 183 -36.87 2.28 23.66
N GLY A 184 -36.27 3.42 23.39
CA GLY A 184 -35.08 3.91 24.06
C GLY A 184 -35.41 5.04 25.03
N THR A 185 -34.40 5.47 25.79
CA THR A 185 -34.46 6.59 26.75
C THR A 185 -34.55 7.94 26.03
N TYR A 186 -33.89 8.06 24.88
CA TYR A 186 -33.89 9.25 24.03
C TYR A 186 -34.77 9.01 22.79
N SER A 187 -35.13 10.07 22.08
CA SER A 187 -35.81 10.01 20.79
C SER A 187 -35.09 10.87 19.76
N ALA A 188 -34.90 10.39 18.56
CA ALA A 188 -34.25 11.15 17.50
C ALA A 188 -34.75 10.75 16.11
N ASN A 189 -34.82 11.75 15.21
CA ASN A 189 -34.96 11.53 13.78
C ASN A 189 -33.57 11.41 13.19
N LEU A 190 -33.19 10.22 12.74
CA LEU A 190 -31.85 9.89 12.28
C LEU A 190 -31.85 9.53 10.79
N PRO A 191 -30.80 9.88 10.03
CA PRO A 191 -30.61 9.33 8.70
C PRO A 191 -30.66 7.80 8.73
N VAL A 192 -31.35 7.21 7.76
CA VAL A 192 -31.51 5.76 7.64
C VAL A 192 -30.92 5.32 6.29
N LEU A 193 -30.19 4.22 6.30
CA LEU A 193 -29.62 3.66 5.08
C LEU A 193 -30.72 2.99 4.22
N SER A 194 -30.36 2.60 3.00
CA SER A 194 -31.27 2.02 2.01
C SER A 194 -31.96 0.73 2.46
N ASP A 195 -31.40 0.03 3.47
CA ASP A 195 -32.01 -1.17 4.08
C ASP A 195 -33.24 -0.87 4.96
N GLY A 196 -33.50 0.43 5.23
CA GLY A 196 -34.60 0.88 6.10
C GLY A 196 -34.47 0.52 7.59
N LYS A 197 -33.36 -0.10 8.00
CA LYS A 197 -33.15 -0.64 9.35
C LYS A 197 -31.87 -0.17 10.02
N THR A 198 -30.89 0.34 9.27
CA THR A 198 -29.62 0.84 9.78
C THR A 198 -29.64 2.36 9.84
N TYR A 199 -29.42 2.91 11.03
CA TYR A 199 -29.48 4.34 11.32
C TYR A 199 -28.10 4.92 11.56
N VAL A 200 -27.82 6.10 10.98
CA VAL A 200 -26.60 6.87 11.26
C VAL A 200 -26.84 7.75 12.47
N TYR A 201 -26.09 7.54 13.55
CA TYR A 201 -26.33 8.24 14.80
C TYR A 201 -25.24 9.28 15.16
N GLY A 202 -24.15 9.36 14.40
CA GLY A 202 -23.06 10.30 14.63
C GLY A 202 -21.78 9.86 13.94
N GLY A 203 -20.64 10.28 14.45
CA GLY A 203 -19.34 9.96 13.87
C GLY A 203 -18.15 10.26 14.79
N ARG A 204 -16.96 9.84 14.35
CA ARG A 204 -15.69 10.02 15.05
C ARG A 204 -15.11 11.44 14.95
N GLY A 205 -15.74 12.30 14.15
CA GLY A 205 -15.24 13.66 13.90
C GLY A 205 -14.24 13.72 12.75
N GLU A 206 -13.41 14.76 12.77
CA GLU A 206 -12.38 14.99 11.74
C GLU A 206 -11.17 14.10 11.97
N LYS A 207 -10.62 13.56 10.88
CA LYS A 207 -9.39 12.77 10.87
C LYS A 207 -8.21 13.68 10.55
N GLN A 208 -7.57 14.20 11.58
CA GLN A 208 -6.37 15.02 11.45
C GLN A 208 -5.15 14.15 11.18
N TRP A 209 -4.18 14.70 10.43
CA TRP A 209 -2.91 14.04 10.23
C TRP A 209 -1.75 15.03 10.11
N LYS A 210 -0.56 14.57 10.48
CA LYS A 210 0.70 15.27 10.34
C LYS A 210 1.78 14.27 9.92
N THR A 211 2.64 14.67 8.97
CA THR A 211 3.78 13.88 8.53
C THR A 211 5.01 14.76 8.47
N GLU A 212 6.16 14.25 8.92
CA GLU A 212 7.47 14.86 8.79
C GLU A 212 8.45 13.86 8.20
N ASN A 213 9.12 14.25 7.12
CA ASN A 213 10.10 13.41 6.42
C ASN A 213 11.44 14.12 6.34
N TYR A 214 12.49 13.37 6.63
CA TYR A 214 13.88 13.78 6.50
C TYR A 214 14.59 12.78 5.62
N ASN A 215 15.29 13.24 4.60
CA ASN A 215 16.11 12.39 3.76
C ASN A 215 17.50 12.98 3.57
N PHE A 216 18.48 12.09 3.56
CA PHE A 216 19.88 12.42 3.30
C PHE A 216 20.47 11.33 2.42
N ASN A 217 21.27 11.71 1.43
CA ASN A 217 22.09 10.78 0.66
C ASN A 217 23.50 11.35 0.46
N LEU A 218 24.48 10.45 0.42
CA LEU A 218 25.88 10.75 0.14
C LEU A 218 26.39 9.69 -0.84
N LYS A 219 26.94 10.13 -1.96
CA LYS A 219 27.54 9.24 -2.96
C LYS A 219 29.02 9.59 -3.16
N TYR A 220 29.84 8.56 -3.18
CA TYR A 220 31.24 8.64 -3.53
C TYR A 220 31.53 7.80 -4.79
N ASN A 221 32.11 8.40 -5.79
CA ASN A 221 32.57 7.74 -7.01
C ASN A 221 34.05 7.39 -6.85
N PHE A 222 34.39 6.10 -6.84
CA PHE A 222 35.77 5.62 -6.85
C PHE A 222 36.38 5.86 -8.25
N SER A 223 35.55 5.68 -9.29
CA SER A 223 35.85 5.90 -10.70
C SER A 223 34.56 6.28 -11.43
N ASP A 224 34.62 6.46 -12.75
CA ASP A 224 33.44 6.76 -13.58
C ASP A 224 32.40 5.63 -13.58
N SER A 225 32.81 4.39 -13.25
CA SER A 225 31.93 3.21 -13.23
C SER A 225 31.67 2.62 -11.85
N GLN A 226 32.36 3.11 -10.81
CA GLN A 226 32.25 2.53 -9.47
C GLN A 226 31.83 3.58 -8.44
N SER A 227 30.79 3.29 -7.70
CA SER A 227 30.27 4.19 -6.67
C SER A 227 29.78 3.48 -5.41
N LEU A 228 29.80 4.22 -4.31
CA LEU A 228 29.20 3.83 -3.03
C LEU A 228 28.23 4.94 -2.62
N LYS A 229 26.96 4.56 -2.41
CA LYS A 229 25.88 5.48 -2.00
C LYS A 229 25.38 5.07 -0.62
N TYR A 230 25.36 5.99 0.32
CA TYR A 230 24.65 5.87 1.59
C TYR A 230 23.37 6.69 1.52
N THR A 231 22.23 6.13 2.00
CA THR A 231 20.99 6.86 2.17
C THR A 231 20.46 6.71 3.60
N PHE A 232 19.86 7.77 4.08
CA PHE A 232 19.12 7.81 5.32
C PHE A 232 17.76 8.46 5.07
N ASN A 233 16.69 7.81 5.54
CA ASN A 233 15.35 8.36 5.55
C ASN A 233 14.77 8.20 6.95
N ARG A 234 14.18 9.28 7.49
CA ARG A 234 13.36 9.26 8.69
C ARG A 234 11.99 9.82 8.36
N SER A 235 10.97 9.10 8.78
CA SER A 235 9.57 9.52 8.66
C SER A 235 8.89 9.45 10.00
N GLU A 236 8.11 10.49 10.31
CA GLU A 236 7.19 10.55 11.44
C GLU A 236 5.79 10.85 10.91
N SER A 237 4.81 10.04 11.25
CA SER A 237 3.41 10.21 10.83
C SER A 237 2.49 10.02 12.02
N GLU A 238 1.58 10.95 12.21
CA GLU A 238 0.56 10.92 13.25
C GLU A 238 -0.82 11.12 12.59
N LYS A 239 -1.79 10.29 12.96
CA LYS A 239 -3.19 10.38 12.51
C LYS A 239 -4.10 10.21 13.72
N LYS A 240 -5.07 11.10 13.90
CA LYS A 240 -6.01 11.07 15.02
C LYS A 240 -7.39 11.57 14.65
N TYR A 241 -8.41 11.08 15.35
CA TYR A 241 -9.76 11.60 15.24
C TYR A 241 -10.02 12.62 16.34
N VAL A 242 -10.64 13.75 15.97
CA VAL A 242 -11.00 14.84 16.89
C VAL A 242 -12.45 15.26 16.69
N ASN A 243 -13.04 15.94 17.70
CA ASN A 243 -14.39 16.49 17.64
C ASN A 243 -15.48 15.46 17.26
N PRO A 244 -15.57 14.32 17.95
CA PRO A 244 -16.65 13.37 17.72
C PRO A 244 -18.02 14.05 17.88
N PHE A 245 -19.01 13.58 17.13
CA PHE A 245 -20.32 14.20 17.12
C PHE A 245 -21.44 13.16 17.18
N SER A 246 -22.58 13.57 17.77
CA SER A 246 -23.80 12.77 17.83
C SER A 246 -24.99 13.57 17.27
N TYR A 247 -25.80 12.93 16.45
CA TYR A 247 -27.08 13.47 15.99
C TYR A 247 -28.18 13.35 17.05
N VAL A 248 -27.96 12.51 18.07
CA VAL A 248 -28.89 12.36 19.19
C VAL A 248 -28.62 13.43 20.23
N LYS A 249 -29.68 14.11 20.69
CA LYS A 249 -29.62 15.15 21.70
C LYS A 249 -30.51 14.79 22.89
N ASP A 250 -30.12 15.24 24.08
CA ASP A 250 -30.96 15.20 25.27
C ASP A 250 -32.01 16.34 25.25
N ALA A 251 -32.85 16.41 26.29
CA ALA A 251 -33.88 17.43 26.43
C ALA A 251 -33.33 18.88 26.57
N ALA A 252 -32.06 19.04 26.96
CA ALA A 252 -31.37 20.30 27.05
C ALA A 252 -30.63 20.67 25.73
N GLY A 253 -30.66 19.81 24.72
CA GLY A 253 -30.01 20.01 23.43
C GLY A 253 -28.56 19.57 23.38
N ASN A 254 -28.00 18.94 24.43
CA ASN A 254 -26.64 18.44 24.46
C ASN A 254 -26.53 17.11 23.67
N PRO A 255 -25.40 16.87 22.96
CA PRO A 255 -25.20 15.62 22.24
C PRO A 255 -25.08 14.43 23.19
N VAL A 256 -25.76 13.32 22.83
CA VAL A 256 -25.78 12.07 23.59
C VAL A 256 -24.86 11.04 22.93
N TYR A 257 -23.94 10.49 23.69
CA TYR A 257 -22.94 9.53 23.22
C TYR A 257 -23.12 8.11 23.80
N ASN A 258 -24.03 7.94 24.75
CA ASN A 258 -24.33 6.64 25.36
C ASN A 258 -25.83 6.51 25.68
N GLY A 259 -26.35 5.29 25.59
CA GLY A 259 -27.73 5.00 25.92
C GLY A 259 -28.54 4.43 24.77
N THR A 260 -29.85 4.37 24.95
CA THR A 260 -30.78 3.81 23.95
C THR A 260 -31.64 4.91 23.35
N VAL A 261 -31.93 4.81 22.05
CA VAL A 261 -32.64 5.82 21.28
C VAL A 261 -33.82 5.21 20.57
N THR A 262 -34.99 5.82 20.68
CA THR A 262 -36.15 5.52 19.84
C THR A 262 -36.01 6.31 18.54
N THR A 263 -35.97 5.61 17.41
CA THR A 263 -35.90 6.24 16.09
C THR A 263 -37.27 6.73 15.67
N GLN A 264 -37.35 7.54 14.61
CA GLN A 264 -38.60 8.04 14.03
C GLN A 264 -39.58 6.92 13.63
N ASN A 265 -39.10 5.73 13.36
CA ASN A 265 -39.92 4.55 13.01
C ASN A 265 -40.32 3.72 14.23
N GLY A 266 -40.12 4.24 15.46
CA GLY A 266 -40.48 3.55 16.69
C GLY A 266 -39.57 2.39 17.11
N ASN A 267 -38.45 2.18 16.42
CA ASN A 267 -37.47 1.16 16.72
C ASN A 267 -36.37 1.69 17.66
N LYS A 268 -35.64 0.78 18.30
CA LYS A 268 -34.58 1.08 19.24
C LYS A 268 -33.19 0.84 18.62
N ILE A 269 -32.29 1.79 18.79
CA ILE A 269 -30.85 1.62 18.61
C ILE A 269 -30.11 1.86 19.93
N THR A 270 -28.88 1.35 20.02
CA THR A 270 -28.01 1.55 21.18
C THR A 270 -26.75 2.31 20.77
N LEU A 271 -26.43 3.35 21.50
CA LEU A 271 -25.20 4.12 21.39
C LEU A 271 -24.22 3.66 22.45
N ASN A 272 -22.97 3.48 22.05
CA ASN A 272 -21.86 3.19 22.97
C ASN A 272 -20.82 4.30 22.80
N THR A 273 -20.38 4.92 23.89
CA THR A 273 -19.39 5.99 23.90
C THR A 273 -18.12 5.60 23.14
N SER A 274 -17.63 4.37 23.31
CA SER A 274 -16.46 3.85 22.61
C SER A 274 -16.57 3.88 21.07
N SER A 275 -17.78 3.87 20.52
CA SER A 275 -17.99 3.92 19.07
C SER A 275 -17.62 5.28 18.46
N PHE A 276 -17.65 6.35 19.26
CA PHE A 276 -17.36 7.70 18.82
C PHE A 276 -15.86 8.05 18.86
N PHE A 277 -15.02 7.20 19.45
CA PHE A 277 -13.58 7.39 19.44
C PHE A 277 -12.93 6.65 18.27
N GLY A 278 -11.88 7.26 17.73
CA GLY A 278 -10.91 6.60 16.85
C GLY A 278 -9.63 6.27 17.60
N TYR A 279 -8.74 5.61 16.94
CA TYR A 279 -7.38 5.37 17.43
C TYR A 279 -6.49 6.55 17.05
N ASP A 280 -5.59 6.96 17.95
CA ASP A 280 -4.50 7.84 17.60
C ASP A 280 -3.34 6.96 17.11
N ASN A 281 -3.07 7.05 15.82
CA ASN A 281 -2.01 6.26 15.17
C ASN A 281 -0.73 7.08 15.09
N ILE A 282 0.39 6.44 15.37
CA ILE A 282 1.72 7.01 15.22
C ILE A 282 2.67 6.01 14.60
N ASN A 283 3.46 6.48 13.62
CA ASN A 283 4.52 5.71 13.00
C ASN A 283 5.79 6.55 12.95
N ILE A 284 6.90 6.01 13.44
CA ILE A 284 8.23 6.59 13.35
C ILE A 284 9.15 5.52 12.79
N ARG A 285 9.68 5.77 11.60
CA ARG A 285 10.53 4.82 10.90
C ARG A 285 11.84 5.45 10.45
N ASN A 286 12.93 4.71 10.61
CA ASN A 286 14.25 5.05 10.08
C ASN A 286 14.68 3.97 9.09
N ILE A 287 15.25 4.40 7.97
CA ILE A 287 15.80 3.52 6.95
C ILE A 287 17.22 3.98 6.64
N HIS A 288 18.17 3.04 6.70
CA HIS A 288 19.54 3.23 6.28
C HIS A 288 19.85 2.28 5.15
N SER A 289 20.53 2.71 4.12
CA SER A 289 21.05 1.81 3.10
C SER A 289 22.45 2.22 2.66
N LEU A 290 23.23 1.22 2.26
CA LEU A 290 24.55 1.35 1.68
C LEU A 290 24.56 0.52 0.41
N THR A 291 24.76 1.15 -0.75
CA THR A 291 24.74 0.50 -2.05
C THR A 291 26.06 0.75 -2.79
N TYR A 292 26.74 -0.33 -3.11
CA TYR A 292 27.89 -0.32 -4.03
C TYR A 292 27.43 -0.71 -5.44
N ASN A 293 27.82 0.06 -6.42
CA ASN A 293 27.54 -0.20 -7.83
C ASN A 293 28.84 -0.17 -8.63
N ASP A 294 29.07 -1.19 -9.47
CA ASP A 294 30.13 -1.27 -10.45
C ASP A 294 29.50 -1.51 -11.84
N GLU A 295 29.26 -0.42 -12.57
CA GLU A 295 28.60 -0.46 -13.87
C GLU A 295 29.42 -1.22 -14.92
N LYS A 296 30.77 -1.14 -14.85
CA LYS A 296 31.66 -1.84 -15.78
C LYS A 296 31.55 -3.34 -15.65
N ASN A 297 31.36 -3.84 -14.45
CA ASN A 297 31.25 -5.27 -14.16
C ASN A 297 29.81 -5.73 -13.96
N ASN A 298 28.82 -4.83 -14.10
CA ASN A 298 27.39 -5.07 -13.81
C ASN A 298 27.20 -5.76 -12.44
N LEU A 299 27.93 -5.26 -11.41
CA LEU A 299 27.87 -5.76 -10.04
C LEU A 299 27.17 -4.73 -9.15
N ASN A 300 26.13 -5.17 -8.47
CA ASN A 300 25.44 -4.40 -7.45
C ASN A 300 25.47 -5.15 -6.12
N ALA A 301 25.80 -4.46 -5.02
CA ALA A 301 25.73 -4.99 -3.67
C ALA A 301 25.09 -3.95 -2.75
N SER A 302 24.08 -4.34 -1.99
CA SER A 302 23.41 -3.43 -1.08
C SER A 302 23.16 -4.06 0.29
N PHE A 303 23.33 -3.25 1.32
CA PHE A 303 22.92 -3.56 2.69
C PHE A 303 21.90 -2.52 3.12
N SER A 304 20.82 -2.94 3.76
CA SER A 304 19.83 -2.03 4.32
C SER A 304 19.39 -2.46 5.71
N TYR A 305 19.09 -1.46 6.53
CA TYR A 305 18.50 -1.59 7.85
C TYR A 305 17.32 -0.64 7.97
N ALA A 306 16.13 -1.17 8.20
CA ALA A 306 14.94 -0.39 8.48
C ALA A 306 14.43 -0.72 9.89
N LYS A 307 14.05 0.32 10.64
CA LYS A 307 13.54 0.20 12.00
C LYS A 307 12.27 1.01 12.14
N ASP A 308 11.17 0.32 12.41
CA ASP A 308 9.95 0.91 12.94
C ASP A 308 10.18 1.16 14.43
N GLN A 309 10.58 2.38 14.83
CA GLN A 309 10.82 2.73 16.24
C GLN A 309 9.50 2.74 17.01
N ILE A 310 8.46 3.30 16.38
CA ILE A 310 7.09 3.30 16.85
C ILE A 310 6.22 2.97 15.63
N SER A 311 5.39 1.98 15.75
CA SER A 311 4.33 1.67 14.81
C SER A 311 3.14 1.22 15.63
N GLY A 312 2.24 2.14 15.99
CA GLY A 312 1.23 1.80 16.98
C GLY A 312 0.08 2.77 17.07
N PHE A 313 -0.79 2.44 18.00
CA PHE A 313 -1.98 3.26 18.26
C PHE A 313 -2.33 3.25 19.74
N THR A 314 -2.96 4.35 20.17
CA THR A 314 -3.59 4.44 21.49
C THR A 314 -5.10 4.30 21.38
N SER A 315 -5.71 3.77 22.42
CA SER A 315 -7.17 3.61 22.51
C SER A 315 -7.67 3.79 23.92
N PRO A 316 -8.91 4.31 24.12
CA PRO A 316 -9.49 4.46 25.46
C PRO A 316 -9.97 3.12 26.04
N ASN A 317 -9.84 2.96 27.35
CA ASN A 317 -10.39 1.84 28.09
C ASN A 317 -11.78 2.19 28.63
N SER A 318 -12.83 1.55 28.09
CA SER A 318 -14.23 1.69 28.57
C SER A 318 -14.67 3.13 28.83
N PRO A 319 -14.58 4.02 27.82
CA PRO A 319 -14.88 5.44 28.01
C PRO A 319 -16.35 5.62 28.43
N THR A 320 -16.57 6.38 29.50
CA THR A 320 -17.91 6.71 30.02
C THR A 320 -18.40 8.05 29.52
N ASP A 321 -17.49 8.91 29.10
CA ASP A 321 -17.76 10.25 28.55
C ASP A 321 -16.96 10.49 27.28
N ILE A 322 -17.22 11.63 26.63
CA ILE A 322 -16.57 12.06 25.40
C ILE A 322 -15.31 12.90 25.66
N ASN A 323 -14.98 13.17 26.90
CA ASN A 323 -13.79 13.90 27.25
C ASN A 323 -12.57 13.00 27.00
N TYR A 324 -11.59 13.50 26.31
CA TYR A 324 -10.35 12.76 25.97
C TYR A 324 -9.44 12.52 27.18
N THR A 325 -10.01 12.50 28.37
CA THR A 325 -9.37 12.18 29.65
C THR A 325 -9.73 10.75 30.05
N GLY A 326 -8.87 10.08 30.73
CA GLY A 326 -9.11 8.72 31.22
C GLY A 326 -8.07 7.73 30.73
N ALA A 327 -8.11 6.57 31.36
CA ALA A 327 -7.19 5.48 31.10
C ALA A 327 -7.36 4.90 29.69
N GLY A 328 -6.27 4.33 29.18
CA GLY A 328 -6.28 3.66 27.88
C GLY A 328 -5.16 2.68 27.72
N ASP A 329 -5.02 2.19 26.50
CA ASP A 329 -3.99 1.28 26.06
C ASP A 329 -3.15 1.91 24.95
N PHE A 330 -1.85 1.59 24.95
CA PHE A 330 -0.96 1.82 23.83
C PHE A 330 -0.46 0.48 23.31
N SER A 331 -0.83 0.14 22.08
CA SER A 331 -0.28 -1.00 21.36
C SER A 331 0.79 -0.51 20.41
N ASN A 332 2.04 -0.90 20.63
CA ASN A 332 3.18 -0.53 19.81
C ASN A 332 3.79 -1.78 19.16
N HIS A 333 4.10 -1.70 17.89
CA HIS A 333 4.62 -2.80 17.07
C HIS A 333 5.98 -2.41 16.45
N PRO A 334 7.04 -2.17 17.25
CA PRO A 334 8.35 -1.95 16.69
C PRO A 334 8.78 -3.17 15.88
N GLY A 335 9.50 -2.90 14.79
CA GLY A 335 10.01 -3.94 13.92
C GLY A 335 11.35 -3.57 13.33
N GLU A 336 12.14 -4.57 13.01
CA GLU A 336 13.44 -4.40 12.37
C GLU A 336 13.54 -5.27 11.13
N LEU A 337 14.12 -4.72 10.09
CA LEU A 337 14.38 -5.39 8.82
C LEU A 337 15.85 -5.18 8.44
N TYR A 338 16.60 -6.26 8.30
CA TYR A 338 17.93 -6.28 7.72
C TYR A 338 17.86 -6.96 6.36
N SER A 339 18.52 -6.39 5.35
CA SER A 339 18.62 -7.01 4.03
C SER A 339 20.02 -6.82 3.45
N LEU A 340 20.57 -7.89 2.92
CA LEU A 340 21.80 -7.91 2.12
C LEU A 340 21.47 -8.50 0.77
N ASN A 341 21.77 -7.77 -0.30
CA ASN A 341 21.59 -8.23 -1.67
C ASN A 341 22.93 -8.13 -2.40
N ILE A 342 23.26 -9.12 -3.21
CA ILE A 342 24.41 -9.10 -4.12
C ILE A 342 23.94 -9.70 -5.43
N GLU A 343 24.18 -8.99 -6.54
CA GLU A 343 23.81 -9.45 -7.87
C GLU A 343 24.86 -9.04 -8.89
N LYS A 344 25.07 -9.90 -9.87
CA LYS A 344 25.97 -9.66 -10.98
C LYS A 344 25.35 -10.15 -12.27
N ALA A 345 25.43 -9.30 -13.31
CA ALA A 345 25.06 -9.68 -14.66
C ALA A 345 26.32 -9.84 -15.55
N TRP A 346 26.25 -10.81 -16.43
CA TRP A 346 27.18 -10.97 -17.55
C TRP A 346 26.38 -10.78 -18.83
N GLU A 347 26.69 -9.69 -19.50
CA GLU A 347 26.05 -9.35 -20.78
C GLU A 347 26.87 -9.87 -21.95
N ASN A 348 26.20 -10.16 -23.07
CA ASN A 348 26.83 -10.59 -24.32
C ASN A 348 27.71 -11.85 -24.20
N VAL A 349 27.29 -12.83 -23.39
CA VAL A 349 27.90 -14.16 -23.35
C VAL A 349 27.32 -15.00 -24.51
N GLY A 350 27.82 -14.77 -25.72
CA GLY A 350 27.15 -15.19 -26.95
C GLY A 350 25.82 -14.44 -27.10
N ASN A 351 24.72 -15.19 -27.17
CA ASN A 351 23.36 -14.61 -27.24
C ASN A 351 22.67 -14.51 -25.86
N HIS A 352 23.42 -14.67 -24.76
CA HIS A 352 22.90 -14.71 -23.41
C HIS A 352 23.25 -13.45 -22.60
N THR A 353 22.34 -13.01 -21.74
CA THR A 353 22.59 -12.12 -20.61
C THR A 353 22.20 -12.87 -19.34
N ILE A 354 23.19 -13.23 -18.52
CA ILE A 354 23.01 -14.06 -17.33
C ILE A 354 23.10 -13.18 -16.09
N LEU A 355 22.07 -13.18 -15.28
CA LEU A 355 22.03 -12.53 -13.96
C LEU A 355 22.06 -13.60 -12.87
N VAL A 356 22.97 -13.47 -11.90
CA VAL A 356 23.03 -14.32 -10.72
C VAL A 356 23.03 -13.42 -9.49
N GLY A 357 22.30 -13.82 -8.46
CA GLY A 357 22.29 -13.06 -7.22
C GLY A 357 21.95 -13.89 -5.99
N GLY A 358 22.24 -13.29 -4.83
CA GLY A 358 21.92 -13.81 -3.51
C GLY A 358 21.31 -12.74 -2.64
N ASN A 359 20.44 -13.18 -1.74
CA ASN A 359 19.76 -12.30 -0.79
C ASN A 359 19.75 -12.95 0.59
N TYR A 360 20.06 -12.16 1.62
CA TYR A 360 19.78 -12.48 3.02
C TYR A 360 18.87 -11.41 3.60
N LYS A 361 17.81 -11.85 4.27
CA LYS A 361 16.83 -10.97 4.90
C LYS A 361 16.47 -11.49 6.28
N GLN A 362 16.38 -10.60 7.26
CA GLN A 362 15.88 -10.89 8.60
C GLN A 362 14.82 -9.85 8.95
N GLU A 363 13.65 -10.33 9.32
CA GLU A 363 12.54 -9.53 9.84
C GLU A 363 12.30 -9.90 11.30
N GLU A 364 12.10 -8.91 12.15
CA GLU A 364 11.78 -9.08 13.56
C GLU A 364 10.62 -8.16 13.93
N MET A 365 9.70 -8.67 14.71
CA MET A 365 8.63 -7.88 15.30
C MET A 365 8.56 -8.13 16.81
N ILE A 366 8.22 -7.07 17.52
CA ILE A 366 7.83 -7.13 18.93
C ILE A 366 6.58 -6.27 19.06
N GLN A 367 5.50 -6.83 19.58
CA GLN A 367 4.31 -6.07 19.94
C GLN A 367 4.30 -5.85 21.44
N HIS A 368 4.39 -4.60 21.87
CA HIS A 368 4.27 -4.19 23.27
C HIS A 368 2.89 -3.60 23.53
N ARG A 369 2.27 -3.92 24.66
CA ARG A 369 1.00 -3.35 25.11
C ARG A 369 1.15 -2.76 26.50
N PHE A 370 0.84 -1.44 26.59
CA PHE A 370 0.98 -0.65 27.80
C PHE A 370 -0.37 -0.13 28.27
N ASN A 371 -0.60 -0.13 29.58
CA ASN A 371 -1.64 0.69 30.17
C ASN A 371 -1.22 2.16 30.18
N LEU A 372 -2.17 3.04 29.88
CA LEU A 372 -1.99 4.50 29.93
C LEU A 372 -2.88 5.12 31.01
N SER A 373 -2.36 6.12 31.71
CA SER A 373 -3.21 6.95 32.59
C SER A 373 -4.08 7.95 31.82
N LYS A 374 -3.63 8.36 30.62
CA LYS A 374 -4.33 9.23 29.68
C LYS A 374 -4.23 8.65 28.27
N TRP A 375 -5.31 8.19 27.70
CA TRP A 375 -5.26 7.44 26.46
C TRP A 375 -4.77 8.23 25.22
N HIS A 376 -4.94 9.55 25.18
CA HIS A 376 -4.38 10.41 24.14
C HIS A 376 -2.90 10.77 24.34
N ASP A 377 -2.31 10.38 25.46
CA ASP A 377 -0.93 10.67 25.80
C ASP A 377 -0.15 9.37 25.94
N ARG A 378 0.52 8.97 24.84
CA ARG A 378 1.35 7.76 24.79
C ARG A 378 2.48 7.75 25.81
N ASP A 379 2.92 8.92 26.30
CA ASP A 379 4.00 9.03 27.26
C ASP A 379 3.49 8.88 28.71
N SER A 380 2.17 8.83 28.90
CA SER A 380 1.50 8.55 30.18
C SER A 380 1.47 7.07 30.56
N LYS A 381 2.45 6.26 30.09
CA LYS A 381 2.57 4.82 30.35
C LYS A 381 2.67 4.53 31.84
N LEU A 382 1.90 3.52 32.30
CA LEU A 382 1.92 3.01 33.65
C LEU A 382 2.78 1.74 33.73
N ASN A 383 2.35 0.68 33.05
CA ASN A 383 3.05 -0.61 33.01
C ASN A 383 2.84 -1.27 31.64
N GLU A 384 3.80 -2.11 31.28
CA GLU A 384 3.61 -3.07 30.19
C GLU A 384 2.86 -4.28 30.74
N TYR A 385 1.82 -4.71 30.03
CA TYR A 385 0.99 -5.83 30.47
C TYR A 385 0.99 -7.01 29.49
N ALA A 386 1.52 -6.84 28.27
CA ALA A 386 1.66 -7.94 27.34
C ALA A 386 2.70 -7.68 26.26
N THR A 387 3.38 -8.75 25.82
CA THR A 387 4.36 -8.73 24.72
C THR A 387 4.17 -9.96 23.83
N ASP A 388 4.18 -9.76 22.51
CA ASP A 388 4.27 -10.82 21.51
C ASP A 388 5.51 -10.57 20.65
N SER A 389 6.33 -11.59 20.39
CA SER A 389 7.52 -11.41 19.54
C SER A 389 7.81 -12.59 18.65
N GLY A 390 8.50 -12.32 17.55
CA GLY A 390 8.94 -13.34 16.62
C GLY A 390 9.93 -12.82 15.59
N LYS A 391 10.64 -13.74 14.96
CA LYS A 391 11.70 -13.45 14.00
C LYS A 391 11.61 -14.40 12.81
N VAL A 392 11.81 -13.86 11.60
CA VAL A 392 11.90 -14.64 10.36
C VAL A 392 13.21 -14.32 9.66
N LYS A 393 13.90 -15.35 9.17
CA LYS A 393 15.10 -15.21 8.34
C LYS A 393 14.84 -15.85 6.98
N ASN A 394 15.30 -15.20 5.92
CA ASN A 394 15.29 -15.73 4.57
C ASN A 394 16.68 -15.68 3.96
N THR A 395 17.12 -16.77 3.35
CA THR A 395 18.33 -16.82 2.54
C THR A 395 17.94 -17.34 1.18
N ALA A 396 18.38 -16.66 0.12
CA ALA A 396 17.98 -17.00 -1.23
C ALA A 396 19.12 -16.89 -2.23
N LEU A 397 19.03 -17.71 -3.27
CA LEU A 397 19.87 -17.65 -4.46
C LEU A 397 18.97 -17.62 -5.69
N PHE A 398 19.35 -16.86 -6.71
CA PHE A 398 18.61 -16.81 -7.96
C PHE A 398 19.52 -16.70 -9.16
N VAL A 399 19.02 -17.17 -10.29
CA VAL A 399 19.61 -17.02 -11.61
C VAL A 399 18.53 -16.66 -12.63
N GLN A 400 18.85 -15.78 -13.54
CA GLN A 400 18.02 -15.46 -14.71
C GLN A 400 18.89 -15.45 -15.95
N ASP A 401 18.40 -16.04 -17.03
CA ASP A 401 18.98 -15.99 -18.36
C ASP A 401 18.03 -15.30 -19.33
N GLU A 402 18.52 -14.30 -20.01
CA GLU A 402 17.93 -13.70 -21.19
C GLU A 402 18.66 -14.26 -22.40
N TYR A 403 17.98 -15.09 -23.17
CA TYR A 403 18.52 -15.76 -24.37
C TYR A 403 17.89 -15.20 -25.64
N LYS A 404 18.67 -14.49 -26.44
CA LYS A 404 18.27 -14.04 -27.79
C LYS A 404 18.35 -15.25 -28.74
N MET A 405 17.20 -15.92 -28.88
CA MET A 405 17.11 -17.10 -29.77
C MET A 405 17.37 -16.73 -31.23
N ASN A 406 16.89 -15.57 -31.64
CA ASN A 406 17.11 -14.92 -32.93
C ASN A 406 16.73 -13.44 -32.85
N ASP A 407 16.77 -12.72 -33.95
CA ASP A 407 16.48 -11.26 -34.02
C ASP A 407 15.03 -10.89 -33.61
N LYS A 408 14.12 -11.86 -33.59
CA LYS A 408 12.70 -11.67 -33.29
C LYS A 408 12.25 -12.26 -31.97
N VAL A 409 12.95 -13.27 -31.44
CA VAL A 409 12.50 -14.01 -30.24
C VAL A 409 13.56 -13.95 -29.16
N THR A 410 13.18 -13.43 -28.01
CA THR A 410 13.99 -13.48 -26.79
C THR A 410 13.25 -14.30 -25.73
N MET A 411 13.95 -15.28 -25.15
CA MET A 411 13.47 -16.06 -24.02
C MET A 411 14.05 -15.53 -22.72
N TYR A 412 13.25 -15.48 -21.68
CA TYR A 412 13.65 -15.15 -20.31
C TYR A 412 13.33 -16.34 -19.42
N ALA A 413 14.34 -16.95 -18.83
CA ALA A 413 14.20 -18.05 -17.90
C ALA A 413 14.81 -17.67 -16.55
N GLY A 414 14.04 -17.76 -15.49
CA GLY A 414 14.46 -17.41 -14.13
C GLY A 414 14.15 -18.54 -13.15
N LEU A 415 15.01 -18.71 -12.16
CA LEU A 415 14.82 -19.64 -11.06
C LEU A 415 15.38 -19.04 -9.77
N ARG A 416 14.56 -19.07 -8.72
CA ARG A 416 14.98 -18.64 -7.38
C ARG A 416 14.64 -19.73 -6.38
N TYR A 417 15.56 -19.96 -5.46
CA TYR A 417 15.37 -20.81 -4.29
C TYR A 417 15.46 -19.94 -3.01
N ASP A 418 14.45 -20.04 -2.18
CA ASP A 418 14.33 -19.37 -0.89
C ASP A 418 14.30 -20.40 0.25
N ASN A 419 15.11 -20.20 1.29
CA ASN A 419 15.04 -20.93 2.55
C ASN A 419 14.55 -20.00 3.65
N TYR A 420 13.32 -20.20 4.10
CA TYR A 420 12.68 -19.43 5.17
C TYR A 420 12.76 -20.18 6.49
N LYS A 421 13.23 -19.48 7.54
CA LYS A 421 13.27 -19.96 8.93
C LYS A 421 12.45 -19.04 9.80
N LYS A 422 11.27 -19.50 10.19
CA LYS A 422 10.50 -18.86 11.27
C LYS A 422 11.11 -19.28 12.58
N GLY A 423 11.52 -18.30 13.42
CA GLY A 423 12.01 -18.53 14.76
C GLY A 423 10.90 -18.91 15.73
N ASP A 424 11.28 -19.29 16.93
CA ASP A 424 10.32 -19.48 18.01
C ASP A 424 9.64 -18.15 18.35
N GLY A 425 8.35 -18.17 18.61
CA GLY A 425 7.59 -17.03 19.12
C GLY A 425 7.61 -17.03 20.64
N HIS A 426 7.65 -15.84 21.24
CA HIS A 426 7.48 -15.66 22.68
C HIS A 426 6.28 -14.74 22.95
N PHE A 427 5.43 -15.15 23.90
CA PHE A 427 4.17 -14.49 24.21
C PHE A 427 4.03 -14.40 25.73
N TRP A 428 3.89 -13.18 26.22
CA TRP A 428 3.73 -12.89 27.62
C TRP A 428 2.55 -11.96 27.86
N LYS A 429 1.78 -12.25 28.89
CA LYS A 429 0.75 -11.37 29.42
C LYS A 429 0.66 -11.51 30.91
N GLU A 430 0.78 -10.38 31.61
CA GLU A 430 0.76 -10.25 33.06
C GLU A 430 -0.37 -11.08 33.68
N GLY A 431 -0.04 -11.96 34.64
CA GLY A 431 -0.99 -12.79 35.38
C GLY A 431 -1.79 -13.80 34.54
N THR A 432 -1.49 -13.96 33.23
CA THR A 432 -2.29 -14.82 32.35
C THR A 432 -1.47 -15.93 31.68
N TYR A 433 -0.41 -15.60 30.99
CA TYR A 433 0.47 -16.55 30.31
C TYR A 433 1.89 -16.02 30.11
N ASP A 434 2.84 -16.92 30.09
CA ASP A 434 4.19 -16.76 29.60
C ASP A 434 4.56 -18.03 28.85
N THR A 435 4.56 -17.98 27.51
CA THR A 435 4.64 -19.18 26.69
C THR A 435 5.41 -18.93 25.39
N THR A 436 5.88 -20.02 24.81
CA THR A 436 6.56 -20.00 23.50
C THR A 436 5.87 -20.92 22.52
N SER A 437 6.02 -20.62 21.23
CA SER A 437 5.66 -21.54 20.15
C SER A 437 6.86 -21.86 19.30
N LYS A 438 6.93 -23.09 18.81
CA LYS A 438 8.03 -23.53 17.93
C LYS A 438 7.85 -22.98 16.53
N GLY A 439 8.92 -22.43 15.99
CA GLY A 439 9.01 -22.02 14.61
C GLY A 439 9.08 -23.21 13.64
N LYS A 440 8.82 -22.92 12.35
CA LYS A 440 8.87 -23.90 11.25
C LYS A 440 9.72 -23.31 10.12
N SER A 441 10.51 -24.15 9.47
CA SER A 441 11.21 -23.79 8.23
C SER A 441 10.52 -24.37 7.02
N TYR A 442 10.60 -23.67 5.90
CA TYR A 442 10.16 -24.15 4.60
C TYR A 442 11.09 -23.64 3.51
N ASN A 443 11.05 -24.32 2.35
CA ASN A 443 11.78 -23.94 1.16
C ASN A 443 10.79 -23.63 0.05
N GLU A 444 11.10 -22.64 -0.76
CA GLU A 444 10.27 -22.24 -1.88
C GLU A 444 11.12 -22.13 -3.15
N LEU A 445 10.57 -22.61 -4.26
CA LEU A 445 11.19 -22.55 -5.57
C LEU A 445 10.29 -21.72 -6.50
N SER A 446 10.81 -20.62 -7.03
CA SER A 446 10.07 -19.69 -7.87
C SER A 446 10.62 -19.67 -9.30
N PRO A 447 10.15 -20.56 -10.21
CA PRO A 447 10.46 -20.50 -11.62
C PRO A 447 9.72 -19.37 -12.34
N LYS A 448 10.33 -18.85 -13.40
CA LYS A 448 9.73 -17.93 -14.37
C LYS A 448 10.20 -18.29 -15.78
N LEU A 449 9.27 -18.27 -16.73
CA LEU A 449 9.56 -18.43 -18.14
C LEU A 449 8.75 -17.42 -18.94
N ALA A 450 9.41 -16.67 -19.80
CA ALA A 450 8.72 -15.74 -20.68
C ALA A 450 9.38 -15.68 -22.05
N PHE A 451 8.58 -15.37 -23.05
CA PHE A 451 9.03 -15.15 -24.43
C PHE A 451 8.54 -13.79 -24.89
N ASP A 452 9.45 -13.00 -25.45
CA ASP A 452 9.15 -11.77 -26.17
C ASP A 452 9.31 -12.05 -27.67
N PHE A 453 8.30 -11.67 -28.45
CA PHE A 453 8.27 -11.82 -29.89
C PHE A 453 8.14 -10.46 -30.56
N LYS A 454 9.21 -9.98 -31.15
CA LYS A 454 9.27 -8.77 -31.96
C LYS A 454 8.70 -9.07 -33.36
N ALA A 455 7.41 -8.80 -33.58
CA ALA A 455 6.78 -9.03 -34.86
C ALA A 455 7.33 -8.09 -35.94
N ASP A 456 7.50 -6.81 -35.58
CA ASP A 456 8.11 -5.74 -36.36
C ASP A 456 8.77 -4.69 -35.45
N GLU A 457 9.22 -3.56 -36.00
CA GLU A 457 9.86 -2.48 -35.21
C GLU A 457 8.91 -1.78 -34.21
N ASN A 458 7.62 -1.91 -34.42
CA ASN A 458 6.57 -1.22 -33.66
C ASN A 458 5.76 -2.15 -32.77
N THR A 459 5.84 -3.49 -32.95
CA THR A 459 4.92 -4.44 -32.34
C THR A 459 5.68 -5.58 -31.66
N ASN A 460 5.48 -5.68 -30.35
CA ASN A 460 5.96 -6.79 -29.53
C ASN A 460 4.80 -7.54 -28.90
N TYR A 461 4.83 -8.87 -28.99
CA TYR A 461 3.95 -9.77 -28.22
C TYR A 461 4.79 -10.47 -27.15
N TYR A 462 4.17 -10.79 -26.03
CA TYR A 462 4.81 -11.62 -25.02
C TYR A 462 3.84 -12.62 -24.42
N VAL A 463 4.41 -13.72 -23.94
CA VAL A 463 3.74 -14.69 -23.09
C VAL A 463 4.64 -14.98 -21.91
N SER A 464 4.08 -15.07 -20.70
CA SER A 464 4.85 -15.38 -19.51
C SER A 464 4.10 -16.30 -18.56
N TYR A 465 4.87 -17.14 -17.89
CA TYR A 465 4.48 -17.90 -16.71
C TYR A 465 5.44 -17.57 -15.58
N GLY A 466 4.91 -17.42 -14.37
CA GLY A 466 5.73 -17.24 -13.17
C GLY A 466 5.04 -17.78 -11.93
N HIS A 467 5.83 -18.47 -11.12
CA HIS A 467 5.45 -18.86 -9.76
C HIS A 467 5.90 -17.84 -8.75
N SER A 468 5.04 -17.53 -7.78
CA SER A 468 5.32 -16.57 -6.72
C SER A 468 4.75 -17.05 -5.40
N PHE A 469 5.25 -16.50 -4.30
CA PHE A 469 4.77 -16.85 -2.97
C PHE A 469 4.71 -15.65 -2.04
N ASN A 470 3.85 -15.74 -1.01
CA ASN A 470 3.76 -14.79 0.08
C ASN A 470 3.91 -15.51 1.42
N PRO A 471 4.95 -15.23 2.22
CA PRO A 471 5.20 -15.91 3.50
C PRO A 471 4.19 -15.57 4.59
N GLY A 472 3.25 -14.67 4.32
CA GLY A 472 2.34 -14.09 5.30
C GLY A 472 3.02 -13.01 6.16
N PRO A 473 2.27 -11.99 6.61
CA PRO A 473 2.76 -11.00 7.57
C PRO A 473 3.03 -11.60 8.95
N MET A 474 4.00 -11.05 9.68
CA MET A 474 4.41 -11.60 10.97
C MET A 474 3.30 -11.60 12.02
N TYR A 475 2.36 -10.64 11.98
CA TYR A 475 1.23 -10.62 12.92
C TYR A 475 0.29 -11.81 12.75
N GLN A 476 0.20 -12.40 11.57
CA GLN A 476 -0.58 -13.63 11.35
C GLN A 476 0.10 -14.86 11.96
N ILE A 477 1.41 -14.83 12.05
CA ILE A 477 2.26 -15.92 12.55
C ILE A 477 2.40 -15.85 14.08
N TYR A 478 2.68 -14.64 14.62
CA TYR A 478 3.15 -14.45 15.99
C TYR A 478 2.22 -13.62 16.90
N ARG A 479 1.05 -13.21 16.45
CA ARG A 479 0.13 -12.47 17.33
C ARG A 479 -0.56 -13.41 18.30
N TYR A 480 -0.45 -13.09 19.59
CA TYR A 480 -1.22 -13.69 20.66
C TYR A 480 -2.04 -12.60 21.35
N GLY A 481 -3.35 -12.70 21.44
CA GLY A 481 -4.12 -11.61 22.03
C GLY A 481 -5.54 -11.97 22.41
N GLY A 482 -6.12 -11.13 23.29
CA GLY A 482 -7.46 -11.34 23.81
C GLY A 482 -7.50 -12.33 25.00
N SER A 483 -8.72 -12.62 25.47
CA SER A 483 -8.98 -13.60 26.54
C SER A 483 -10.28 -14.33 26.25
N GLY A 484 -10.41 -15.55 26.74
CA GLY A 484 -11.61 -16.38 26.58
C GLY A 484 -11.95 -16.61 25.09
N MET A 485 -13.22 -16.51 24.74
CA MET A 485 -13.76 -16.73 23.38
C MET A 485 -13.23 -15.77 22.31
N GLY A 486 -12.48 -14.74 22.70
CA GLY A 486 -11.86 -13.77 21.80
C GLY A 486 -10.36 -13.98 21.58
N ALA A 487 -9.73 -14.97 22.23
CA ALA A 487 -8.29 -15.20 22.15
C ALA A 487 -7.85 -15.51 20.71
N VAL A 488 -6.81 -14.80 20.25
CA VAL A 488 -6.10 -15.13 19.00
C VAL A 488 -4.88 -15.95 19.38
N ILE A 489 -4.75 -17.13 18.79
CA ILE A 489 -3.62 -18.04 19.03
C ILE A 489 -2.65 -17.93 17.86
N PRO A 490 -1.32 -17.77 18.09
CA PRO A 490 -0.33 -17.73 17.03
C PRO A 490 -0.26 -19.05 16.26
N ASN A 491 0.15 -18.97 14.99
CA ASN A 491 0.36 -20.15 14.16
C ASN A 491 1.69 -20.08 13.38
N PRO A 492 2.84 -20.36 14.01
CA PRO A 492 4.11 -20.43 13.30
C PRO A 492 4.19 -21.56 12.27
N ALA A 493 3.23 -22.49 12.29
CA ALA A 493 3.15 -23.59 11.33
C ALA A 493 2.50 -23.20 9.98
N LEU A 494 2.00 -21.96 9.83
CA LEU A 494 1.49 -21.49 8.54
C LEU A 494 2.48 -21.77 7.41
N ASP A 495 1.99 -22.30 6.29
CA ASP A 495 2.72 -22.39 5.05
C ASP A 495 2.57 -21.08 4.24
N PRO A 496 3.47 -20.76 3.30
CA PRO A 496 3.30 -19.60 2.44
C PRO A 496 2.08 -19.78 1.53
N GLU A 497 1.43 -18.68 1.18
CA GLU A 497 0.52 -18.65 0.04
C GLU A 497 1.35 -18.77 -1.22
N THR A 498 0.95 -19.61 -2.19
CA THR A 498 1.64 -19.77 -3.47
C THR A 498 0.73 -19.39 -4.63
N SER A 499 1.29 -18.81 -5.68
CA SER A 499 0.50 -18.30 -6.81
C SER A 499 1.20 -18.59 -8.15
N ASP A 500 0.43 -19.14 -9.08
CA ASP A 500 0.83 -19.30 -10.46
C ASP A 500 0.17 -18.21 -11.32
N THR A 501 0.98 -17.48 -12.08
CA THR A 501 0.53 -16.38 -12.95
C THR A 501 0.84 -16.69 -14.40
N PHE A 502 -0.17 -16.57 -15.26
CA PHE A 502 -0.06 -16.66 -16.72
C PHE A 502 -0.45 -15.33 -17.34
N GLU A 503 0.35 -14.85 -18.28
CA GLU A 503 0.10 -13.58 -18.97
C GLU A 503 0.36 -13.71 -20.47
N VAL A 504 -0.47 -12.98 -21.25
CA VAL A 504 -0.28 -12.74 -22.67
C VAL A 504 -0.50 -11.26 -22.92
N GLY A 505 0.45 -10.61 -23.59
CA GLY A 505 0.33 -9.18 -23.85
C GLY A 505 0.87 -8.77 -25.21
N MET A 506 0.49 -7.56 -25.61
CA MET A 506 0.96 -6.89 -26.80
C MET A 506 1.29 -5.44 -26.45
N LYS A 507 2.39 -4.96 -26.99
CA LYS A 507 2.82 -3.55 -26.93
C LYS A 507 3.03 -3.08 -28.36
N GLN A 508 2.36 -2.02 -28.74
CA GLN A 508 2.39 -1.52 -30.10
C GLN A 508 2.54 0.00 -30.16
N LYS A 509 3.44 0.46 -30.99
CA LYS A 509 3.56 1.84 -31.44
C LYS A 509 2.73 1.97 -32.73
N LEU A 510 1.46 2.36 -32.61
CA LEU A 510 0.54 2.51 -33.76
C LEU A 510 1.00 3.62 -34.71
N SER A 511 1.66 4.64 -34.17
CA SER A 511 2.31 5.73 -34.90
C SER A 511 3.36 6.37 -33.99
N ASP A 512 4.12 7.36 -34.50
CA ASP A 512 5.05 8.14 -33.65
C ASP A 512 4.37 8.84 -32.50
N ASN A 513 3.07 9.12 -32.64
CA ASN A 513 2.26 9.84 -31.68
C ASN A 513 1.35 8.91 -30.83
N THR A 514 1.24 7.62 -31.15
CA THR A 514 0.28 6.72 -30.51
C THR A 514 0.95 5.43 -30.03
N LYS A 515 0.86 5.18 -28.73
CA LYS A 515 1.29 3.94 -28.11
C LYS A 515 0.11 3.22 -27.50
N PHE A 516 0.07 1.91 -27.68
CA PHE A 516 -0.98 1.03 -27.24
C PHE A 516 -0.39 -0.19 -26.52
N GLY A 517 -1.05 -0.64 -25.46
CA GLY A 517 -0.74 -1.87 -24.74
C GLY A 517 -2.00 -2.60 -24.31
N ILE A 518 -1.99 -3.90 -24.42
CA ILE A 518 -3.01 -4.78 -23.86
C ILE A 518 -2.35 -5.98 -23.18
N ASN A 519 -2.88 -6.36 -22.04
CA ASN A 519 -2.43 -7.52 -21.28
C ASN A 519 -3.60 -8.30 -20.73
N LEU A 520 -3.58 -9.63 -20.90
CA LEU A 520 -4.50 -10.59 -20.33
C LEU A 520 -3.77 -11.41 -19.29
N TYR A 521 -4.37 -11.64 -18.14
CA TYR A 521 -3.74 -12.41 -17.08
C TYR A 521 -4.71 -13.36 -16.37
N ARG A 522 -4.12 -14.42 -15.79
CA ARG A 522 -4.77 -15.34 -14.86
C ARG A 522 -3.81 -15.64 -13.72
N ILE A 523 -4.29 -15.51 -12.48
CA ILE A 523 -3.57 -15.80 -11.24
C ILE A 523 -4.36 -16.88 -10.49
N GLU A 524 -3.67 -17.92 -10.06
CA GLU A 524 -4.22 -18.99 -9.21
C GLU A 524 -3.40 -19.06 -7.93
N THR A 525 -4.05 -18.76 -6.79
CA THR A 525 -3.41 -18.78 -5.46
C THR A 525 -3.93 -19.97 -4.69
N LYS A 526 -3.03 -20.70 -4.06
CA LYS A 526 -3.30 -21.82 -3.14
C LYS A 526 -2.83 -21.47 -1.73
N ASP A 527 -3.33 -22.23 -0.79
CA ASP A 527 -2.96 -22.13 0.64
C ASP A 527 -3.14 -20.72 1.21
N LYS A 528 -4.17 -20.00 0.73
CA LYS A 528 -4.44 -18.64 1.17
C LYS A 528 -4.72 -18.61 2.67
N ILE A 529 -4.04 -17.70 3.37
CA ILE A 529 -4.13 -17.53 4.82
C ILE A 529 -5.42 -16.80 5.15
N ALA A 530 -6.22 -17.35 6.06
CA ALA A 530 -7.45 -16.73 6.50
C ALA A 530 -7.67 -16.83 8.02
N TYR A 531 -8.29 -15.79 8.55
CA TYR A 531 -8.67 -15.69 9.94
C TYR A 531 -9.91 -16.54 10.24
N THR A 532 -9.82 -17.47 11.17
CA THR A 532 -10.87 -18.47 11.42
C THR A 532 -11.17 -18.59 12.90
N LYS A 533 -12.46 -18.79 13.23
CA LYS A 533 -12.94 -19.06 14.58
C LYS A 533 -13.06 -20.57 14.79
N PHE A 534 -12.58 -21.07 15.92
CA PHE A 534 -12.71 -22.46 16.34
C PHE A 534 -13.75 -22.59 17.44
N TYR A 535 -14.55 -23.67 17.39
CA TYR A 535 -15.66 -23.92 18.28
C TYR A 535 -15.52 -25.31 18.93
N ASN A 536 -15.99 -25.46 20.19
CA ASN A 536 -16.15 -26.73 20.81
C ASN A 536 -17.47 -27.39 20.38
N ASP A 537 -17.71 -28.62 20.84
CA ASP A 537 -18.92 -29.41 20.52
C ASP A 537 -20.23 -28.74 20.97
N ALA A 538 -20.17 -27.85 21.95
CA ALA A 538 -21.31 -27.04 22.40
C ALA A 538 -21.55 -25.78 21.54
N GLY A 539 -20.79 -25.56 20.45
CA GLY A 539 -20.89 -24.41 19.57
C GLY A 539 -20.34 -23.12 20.18
N VAL A 540 -19.53 -23.19 21.22
CA VAL A 540 -18.91 -22.03 21.86
C VAL A 540 -17.55 -21.78 21.22
N CYS A 541 -17.30 -20.54 20.75
CA CYS A 541 -16.01 -20.13 20.17
C CYS A 541 -14.92 -20.23 21.25
N THR A 542 -13.92 -21.09 21.04
CA THR A 542 -12.82 -21.31 21.97
C THR A 542 -11.64 -20.36 21.70
N HIS A 543 -11.30 -20.14 20.43
CA HIS A 543 -10.22 -19.28 20.02
C HIS A 543 -10.35 -18.90 18.53
N LYS A 544 -9.46 -18.03 18.08
CA LYS A 544 -9.33 -17.61 16.69
C LYS A 544 -7.88 -17.83 16.25
N GLN A 545 -7.67 -18.19 14.98
CA GLN A 545 -6.35 -18.47 14.45
C GLN A 545 -6.28 -18.16 12.95
N TYR A 546 -5.12 -17.81 12.45
CA TYR A 546 -4.82 -17.78 11.02
C TYR A 546 -4.45 -19.17 10.54
N ILE A 547 -5.04 -19.63 9.45
CA ILE A 547 -4.80 -20.95 8.86
C ILE A 547 -4.79 -20.89 7.34
N ASN A 548 -4.08 -21.81 6.68
CA ASN A 548 -4.13 -21.99 5.24
C ASN A 548 -5.30 -22.90 4.88
N TYR A 549 -6.24 -22.41 4.05
CA TYR A 549 -7.37 -23.27 3.64
C TYR A 549 -8.11 -22.85 2.37
N ASN A 550 -7.80 -21.68 1.81
CA ASN A 550 -8.51 -21.13 0.66
C ASN A 550 -7.71 -21.26 -0.63
N GLU A 551 -8.43 -21.37 -1.73
CA GLU A 551 -7.92 -21.13 -3.08
C GLU A 551 -8.56 -19.87 -3.65
N GLU A 552 -7.81 -19.15 -4.48
CA GLU A 552 -8.29 -17.96 -5.16
C GLU A 552 -7.88 -18.00 -6.62
N LYS A 553 -8.81 -17.66 -7.52
CA LYS A 553 -8.57 -17.53 -8.96
C LYS A 553 -8.96 -16.16 -9.43
N ARG A 554 -8.01 -15.43 -10.00
CA ARG A 554 -8.20 -14.08 -10.55
C ARG A 554 -7.89 -14.07 -12.03
N ARG A 555 -8.58 -13.22 -12.77
CA ARG A 555 -8.30 -12.96 -14.19
C ARG A 555 -8.71 -11.54 -14.55
N GLY A 556 -8.05 -10.99 -15.56
CA GLY A 556 -8.36 -9.66 -16.01
C GLY A 556 -7.74 -9.32 -17.35
N VAL A 557 -8.14 -8.14 -17.83
CA VAL A 557 -7.62 -7.48 -19.02
C VAL A 557 -7.22 -6.08 -18.63
N GLU A 558 -6.01 -5.67 -18.99
CA GLU A 558 -5.49 -4.32 -18.81
C GLU A 558 -5.23 -3.70 -20.17
N PHE A 559 -5.55 -2.42 -20.31
CA PHE A 559 -5.46 -1.67 -21.54
C PHE A 559 -4.82 -0.31 -21.26
N GLU A 560 -3.87 0.09 -22.09
CA GLU A 560 -3.17 1.38 -22.02
C GLU A 560 -3.14 2.01 -23.41
N LEU A 561 -3.55 3.28 -23.51
CA LEU A 561 -3.45 4.07 -24.73
C LEU A 561 -2.90 5.45 -24.40
N ASN A 562 -1.87 5.85 -25.11
CA ASN A 562 -1.31 7.19 -25.03
C ASN A 562 -1.26 7.78 -26.41
N HIS A 563 -1.81 8.98 -26.59
CA HIS A 563 -1.86 9.68 -27.88
C HIS A 563 -1.42 11.13 -27.75
N LYS A 564 -0.58 11.59 -28.66
CA LYS A 564 -0.22 12.99 -28.83
C LYS A 564 -0.90 13.50 -30.10
N PHE A 565 -1.82 14.42 -29.95
CA PHE A 565 -2.49 15.05 -31.11
C PHE A 565 -1.53 15.96 -31.88
N ASP A 566 -0.72 16.75 -31.12
CA ASP A 566 0.28 17.66 -31.61
C ASP A 566 1.35 17.94 -30.55
N SER A 567 2.12 19.02 -30.68
CA SER A 567 3.14 19.45 -29.70
C SER A 567 2.55 19.85 -28.34
N ASN A 568 1.29 20.25 -28.30
CA ASN A 568 0.63 20.85 -27.14
C ASN A 568 -0.42 19.94 -26.51
N TRP A 569 -1.11 19.14 -27.29
CA TRP A 569 -2.21 18.30 -26.83
C TRP A 569 -1.82 16.84 -26.78
N SER A 570 -2.13 16.19 -25.66
CA SER A 570 -2.01 14.75 -25.47
C SER A 570 -3.19 14.20 -24.67
N ALA A 571 -3.47 12.90 -24.82
CA ALA A 571 -4.45 12.19 -24.04
C ALA A 571 -3.97 10.79 -23.69
N TYR A 572 -4.49 10.24 -22.59
CA TYR A 572 -4.26 8.87 -22.18
C TYR A 572 -5.56 8.20 -21.75
N LEU A 573 -5.58 6.88 -21.85
CA LEU A 573 -6.67 6.03 -21.39
C LEU A 573 -6.06 4.76 -20.79
N ASN A 574 -6.32 4.52 -19.51
CA ASN A 574 -5.94 3.33 -18.78
C ASN A 574 -7.20 2.65 -18.27
N TYR A 575 -7.39 1.40 -18.62
CA TYR A 575 -8.56 0.64 -18.23
C TYR A 575 -8.16 -0.77 -17.76
N ALA A 576 -8.80 -1.25 -16.71
CA ALA A 576 -8.69 -2.63 -16.27
C ALA A 576 -10.08 -3.22 -15.99
N TRP A 577 -10.30 -4.41 -16.54
CA TRP A 577 -11.39 -5.29 -16.13
C TRP A 577 -10.78 -6.46 -15.36
N GLN A 578 -11.34 -6.77 -14.19
CA GLN A 578 -10.83 -7.83 -13.33
C GLN A 578 -11.95 -8.53 -12.58
N THR A 579 -11.72 -9.79 -12.23
CA THR A 579 -12.65 -10.58 -11.41
C THR A 579 -11.90 -11.64 -10.61
N GLY A 580 -12.43 -11.97 -9.44
CA GLY A 580 -11.90 -12.99 -8.55
C GLY A 580 -12.97 -14.01 -8.15
N LYS A 581 -12.53 -15.21 -7.84
CA LYS A 581 -13.34 -16.26 -7.23
C LYS A 581 -12.53 -16.95 -6.15
N THR A 582 -13.19 -17.26 -5.05
CA THR A 582 -12.60 -17.99 -3.91
C THR A 582 -13.26 -19.34 -3.73
N SER A 583 -12.50 -20.30 -3.26
CA SER A 583 -12.97 -21.62 -2.84
C SER A 583 -12.34 -21.98 -1.51
N GLY A 584 -13.05 -22.73 -0.67
CA GLY A 584 -12.55 -23.15 0.64
C GLY A 584 -13.06 -24.55 1.03
N ALA A 585 -12.20 -25.32 1.67
CA ALA A 585 -12.52 -26.64 2.18
C ALA A 585 -13.29 -26.56 3.51
N VAL A 586 -13.93 -27.67 3.90
CA VAL A 586 -14.46 -27.84 5.26
C VAL A 586 -13.32 -27.97 6.24
N ILE A 587 -13.38 -27.22 7.34
CA ILE A 587 -12.42 -27.34 8.45
C ILE A 587 -13.20 -27.69 9.72
N PRO A 588 -13.05 -28.92 10.22
CA PRO A 588 -13.78 -29.37 11.42
C PRO A 588 -13.51 -28.47 12.63
N GLY A 589 -14.56 -28.22 13.42
CA GLY A 589 -14.48 -27.39 14.62
C GLY A 589 -14.34 -25.88 14.35
N THR A 590 -14.55 -25.41 13.12
CA THR A 590 -14.46 -24.00 12.76
C THR A 590 -15.80 -23.45 12.27
N ASN A 591 -15.88 -22.15 12.01
CA ASN A 591 -17.02 -21.54 11.30
C ASN A 591 -17.01 -21.86 9.78
N LYS A 592 -16.08 -22.69 9.31
CA LYS A 592 -15.94 -23.18 7.94
C LYS A 592 -16.45 -24.62 7.84
N ASN A 593 -17.67 -24.85 8.31
CA ASN A 593 -18.32 -26.15 8.32
C ASN A 593 -18.96 -26.58 7.00
N GLN A 594 -18.91 -25.70 5.99
CA GLN A 594 -19.38 -25.99 4.63
C GLN A 594 -18.29 -25.63 3.62
N ALA A 595 -18.01 -26.56 2.70
CA ALA A 595 -17.18 -26.26 1.55
C ALA A 595 -17.90 -25.32 0.60
N TYR A 596 -17.16 -24.41 -0.03
CA TYR A 596 -17.67 -23.56 -1.09
C TYR A 596 -16.69 -23.55 -2.28
N SER A 597 -17.21 -23.37 -3.48
CA SER A 597 -16.40 -23.40 -4.69
C SER A 597 -16.83 -22.31 -5.66
N GLY A 598 -15.85 -21.55 -6.13
CA GLY A 598 -16.04 -20.54 -7.17
C GLY A 598 -16.95 -19.37 -6.78
N VAL A 599 -17.03 -19.04 -5.49
CA VAL A 599 -17.78 -17.87 -4.99
C VAL A 599 -17.08 -16.61 -5.48
N ALA A 600 -17.84 -15.68 -6.05
CA ALA A 600 -17.29 -14.42 -6.54
C ALA A 600 -16.71 -13.59 -5.39
N ASP A 601 -15.52 -13.05 -5.62
CA ASP A 601 -14.91 -12.07 -4.71
C ASP A 601 -15.45 -10.67 -5.06
N TYR A 602 -16.40 -10.23 -4.29
CA TYR A 602 -17.05 -8.93 -4.46
C TYR A 602 -16.25 -7.77 -3.83
N THR A 603 -15.16 -8.04 -3.12
CA THR A 603 -14.34 -6.99 -2.49
C THR A 603 -13.48 -6.23 -3.51
N VAL A 604 -13.35 -6.76 -4.70
CA VAL A 604 -12.52 -6.22 -5.79
C VAL A 604 -13.39 -5.47 -6.79
N PRO A 605 -13.08 -4.19 -7.10
CA PRO A 605 -13.78 -3.46 -8.16
C PRO A 605 -13.53 -4.13 -9.51
N LYS A 606 -14.61 -4.40 -10.26
CA LYS A 606 -14.53 -5.09 -11.57
C LYS A 606 -13.97 -4.22 -12.67
N HIS A 607 -14.26 -2.92 -12.61
CA HIS A 607 -13.89 -1.95 -13.65
C HIS A 607 -13.14 -0.80 -13.01
N LEU A 608 -11.95 -0.53 -13.52
CA LEU A 608 -11.10 0.60 -13.17
C LEU A 608 -10.81 1.35 -14.47
N LEU A 609 -11.12 2.63 -14.52
CA LEU A 609 -10.82 3.51 -15.65
C LEU A 609 -10.12 4.76 -15.12
N HIS A 610 -9.04 5.14 -15.78
CA HIS A 610 -8.39 6.43 -15.59
C HIS A 610 -8.03 7.00 -16.96
N SER A 611 -8.53 8.18 -17.29
CA SER A 611 -8.26 8.82 -18.58
C SER A 611 -8.15 10.34 -18.41
N GLY A 612 -7.38 10.96 -19.29
CA GLY A 612 -7.21 12.40 -19.23
C GLY A 612 -6.77 13.01 -20.55
N ILE A 613 -6.95 14.31 -20.63
CA ILE A 613 -6.45 15.18 -21.71
C ILE A 613 -5.60 16.29 -21.12
N GLU A 614 -4.44 16.49 -21.70
CA GLU A 614 -3.46 17.49 -21.27
C GLU A 614 -3.24 18.51 -22.40
N TYR A 615 -3.29 19.79 -22.04
CA TYR A 615 -2.80 20.89 -22.86
C TYR A 615 -1.52 21.44 -22.27
N ARG A 616 -0.49 21.62 -23.07
CA ARG A 616 0.80 22.16 -22.62
C ARG A 616 1.42 23.09 -23.65
N ASN A 617 1.94 24.21 -23.14
CA ASN A 617 2.86 25.08 -23.89
C ASN A 617 4.04 25.48 -22.96
N ASP A 618 4.86 26.43 -23.36
CA ASP A 618 6.06 26.86 -22.62
C ASP A 618 5.75 27.41 -21.21
N LYS A 619 4.55 27.99 -20.99
CA LYS A 619 4.16 28.64 -19.75
C LYS A 619 3.04 27.92 -18.98
N LEU A 620 2.19 27.23 -19.69
CA LEU A 620 0.95 26.70 -19.13
C LEU A 620 0.87 25.19 -19.38
N ASN A 621 0.55 24.44 -18.32
CA ASN A 621 0.11 23.07 -18.40
C ASN A 621 -1.24 22.93 -17.72
N VAL A 622 -2.22 22.36 -18.39
CA VAL A 622 -3.57 22.04 -17.85
C VAL A 622 -3.86 20.58 -18.11
N LEU A 623 -4.22 19.85 -17.06
CA LEU A 623 -4.71 18.49 -17.11
C LEU A 623 -6.19 18.48 -16.71
N LEU A 624 -7.01 17.80 -17.47
CA LEU A 624 -8.35 17.36 -17.05
C LEU A 624 -8.33 15.83 -17.10
N ASP A 625 -8.57 15.19 -15.97
CA ASP A 625 -8.61 13.74 -15.88
C ASP A 625 -9.86 13.23 -15.19
N CYS A 626 -10.24 12.01 -15.46
CA CYS A 626 -11.34 11.34 -14.80
C CYS A 626 -10.97 9.95 -14.33
N GLN A 627 -11.58 9.55 -13.24
CA GLN A 627 -11.46 8.22 -12.64
C GLN A 627 -12.86 7.61 -12.47
N TYR A 628 -13.00 6.37 -12.91
CA TYR A 628 -14.17 5.54 -12.62
C TYR A 628 -13.74 4.25 -11.92
N VAL A 629 -14.43 3.94 -10.83
CA VAL A 629 -14.30 2.68 -10.09
C VAL A 629 -15.67 2.08 -9.93
N SER A 630 -15.84 0.81 -10.31
CA SER A 630 -17.13 0.13 -10.15
C SER A 630 -17.40 -0.19 -8.68
N GLU A 631 -18.66 -0.41 -8.36
CA GLU A 631 -19.10 -0.87 -7.04
C GLU A 631 -18.34 -2.12 -6.57
N ARG A 632 -18.18 -2.25 -5.27
CA ARG A 632 -17.65 -3.42 -4.59
C ARG A 632 -18.36 -3.63 -3.27
N MET A 633 -18.11 -4.75 -2.62
CA MET A 633 -18.65 -5.04 -1.31
C MET A 633 -17.51 -5.16 -0.30
N SER A 634 -17.65 -4.50 0.82
CA SER A 634 -16.73 -4.64 1.97
C SER A 634 -17.41 -5.44 3.08
N PRO A 635 -16.71 -6.38 3.72
CA PRO A 635 -17.25 -7.08 4.87
C PRO A 635 -17.29 -6.14 6.08
N ASP A 636 -18.45 -5.98 6.70
CA ASP A 636 -18.55 -5.34 8.01
C ASP A 636 -17.80 -6.20 9.05
N SER A 637 -16.79 -5.62 9.67
CA SER A 637 -15.96 -6.31 10.67
C SER A 637 -16.72 -6.73 11.93
N ALA A 638 -17.84 -6.06 12.23
CA ALA A 638 -18.65 -6.34 13.42
C ALA A 638 -19.71 -7.42 13.18
N THR A 639 -20.35 -7.41 12.01
CA THR A 639 -21.47 -8.30 11.69
C THR A 639 -21.09 -9.43 10.74
N GLY A 640 -20.01 -9.28 9.99
CA GLY A 640 -19.61 -10.18 8.90
C GLY A 640 -20.53 -10.10 7.67
N GLU A 641 -21.48 -9.17 7.66
CA GLU A 641 -22.30 -8.88 6.49
C GLU A 641 -21.54 -7.99 5.53
N TYR A 642 -21.75 -8.17 4.23
CA TYR A 642 -21.16 -7.35 3.20
C TYR A 642 -22.00 -6.10 2.98
N GLY A 643 -21.40 -4.93 3.17
CA GLY A 643 -21.95 -3.62 2.78
C GLY A 643 -21.49 -3.24 1.38
N ALA A 644 -22.34 -2.56 0.63
CA ALA A 644 -21.98 -2.02 -0.66
C ALA A 644 -21.09 -0.79 -0.48
N GLU A 645 -20.00 -0.72 -1.25
CA GLU A 645 -19.23 0.48 -1.47
C GLU A 645 -19.57 1.03 -2.86
N ASP A 646 -19.79 2.35 -2.92
CA ASP A 646 -20.34 2.99 -4.11
C ASP A 646 -19.42 2.87 -5.33
N ALA A 647 -20.00 2.68 -6.49
CA ALA A 647 -19.35 3.05 -7.73
C ALA A 647 -19.21 4.57 -7.80
N PHE A 648 -18.08 5.07 -8.25
CA PHE A 648 -17.88 6.50 -8.39
C PHE A 648 -17.23 6.87 -9.72
N PHE A 649 -17.58 8.06 -10.18
CA PHE A 649 -16.95 8.75 -11.30
C PHE A 649 -16.59 10.15 -10.81
N ILE A 650 -15.30 10.46 -10.80
CA ILE A 650 -14.79 11.78 -10.41
C ILE A 650 -13.99 12.38 -11.56
N VAL A 651 -14.00 13.70 -11.61
CA VAL A 651 -13.21 14.50 -12.54
C VAL A 651 -12.28 15.37 -11.73
N ASN A 652 -11.00 15.40 -12.09
CA ASN A 652 -9.99 16.23 -11.47
C ASN A 652 -9.41 17.20 -12.49
N THR A 653 -8.85 18.29 -12.03
CA THR A 653 -8.10 19.21 -12.90
C THR A 653 -6.88 19.75 -12.18
N GLY A 654 -5.80 19.87 -12.92
CA GLY A 654 -4.55 20.46 -12.49
C GLY A 654 -4.10 21.56 -13.45
N LEU A 655 -3.56 22.63 -12.90
CA LEU A 655 -2.99 23.74 -13.67
C LEU A 655 -1.63 24.10 -13.09
N ASN A 656 -0.63 24.16 -13.96
CA ASN A 656 0.71 24.69 -13.66
C ASN A 656 0.99 25.87 -14.56
N TYR A 657 1.33 27.02 -13.96
CA TYR A 657 1.64 28.24 -14.69
C TYR A 657 3.03 28.76 -14.28
N LYS A 658 3.94 28.87 -15.24
CA LYS A 658 5.28 29.44 -15.03
C LYS A 658 5.20 30.96 -14.88
N LEU A 659 5.31 31.43 -13.64
CA LEU A 659 5.41 32.85 -13.31
C LEU A 659 6.75 33.45 -13.74
N ALA A 660 7.83 32.67 -13.57
CA ALA A 660 9.20 33.00 -13.97
C ALA A 660 9.90 31.70 -14.41
N LYS A 661 11.17 31.80 -14.85
CA LYS A 661 11.97 30.65 -15.30
C LYS A 661 11.98 29.52 -14.28
N ASP A 662 12.13 29.88 -13.01
CA ASP A 662 12.35 28.96 -11.91
C ASP A 662 11.16 28.91 -10.91
N VAL A 663 10.04 29.62 -11.22
CA VAL A 663 8.87 29.72 -10.35
C VAL A 663 7.61 29.26 -11.06
N THR A 664 6.95 28.24 -10.52
CA THR A 664 5.68 27.70 -11.02
C THR A 664 4.58 27.85 -9.98
N LEU A 665 3.48 28.47 -10.39
CA LEU A 665 2.21 28.45 -9.65
C LEU A 665 1.48 27.16 -9.99
N GLN A 666 1.01 26.44 -8.97
CA GLN A 666 0.28 25.18 -9.09
C GLN A 666 -1.13 25.38 -8.52
N PHE A 667 -2.13 24.89 -9.23
CA PHE A 667 -3.52 24.87 -8.76
C PHE A 667 -4.15 23.53 -9.10
N GLY A 668 -4.88 22.92 -8.17
CA GLY A 668 -5.56 21.66 -8.36
C GLY A 668 -6.97 21.65 -7.79
N ILE A 669 -7.86 20.94 -8.44
CA ILE A 669 -9.18 20.60 -7.93
C ILE A 669 -9.36 19.09 -8.07
N THR A 670 -9.57 18.42 -6.95
CA THR A 670 -9.97 17.00 -6.94
C THR A 670 -11.47 16.91 -6.78
N ASN A 671 -12.09 15.97 -7.53
CA ASN A 671 -13.55 15.77 -7.54
C ASN A 671 -14.31 17.06 -7.93
N LEU A 672 -14.01 17.60 -9.08
CA LEU A 672 -14.59 18.85 -9.63
C LEU A 672 -16.12 18.86 -9.60
N LEU A 673 -16.75 17.70 -9.80
CA LEU A 673 -18.21 17.54 -9.83
C LEU A 673 -18.83 17.45 -8.43
N ASP A 674 -18.03 17.47 -7.38
CA ASP A 674 -18.47 17.37 -5.96
C ASP A 674 -19.31 16.10 -5.70
N LYS A 675 -18.88 14.99 -6.28
CA LYS A 675 -19.56 13.71 -6.12
C LYS A 675 -19.35 13.17 -4.70
N GLU A 676 -20.41 13.00 -3.96
CA GLU A 676 -20.39 12.26 -2.70
C GLU A 676 -20.44 10.76 -2.98
N PHE A 677 -19.56 9.99 -2.35
CA PHE A 677 -19.52 8.53 -2.40
C PHE A 677 -18.87 7.97 -1.14
N TYR A 678 -19.14 6.69 -0.89
CA TYR A 678 -18.69 5.98 0.30
C TYR A 678 -17.75 4.84 -0.08
N CYS A 679 -16.55 4.84 0.51
CA CYS A 679 -15.52 3.79 0.40
C CYS A 679 -14.95 3.53 1.80
N GLU A 680 -15.56 2.64 2.59
CA GLU A 680 -15.28 2.44 4.03
C GLU A 680 -15.54 3.70 4.88
N GLU A 681 -15.27 4.88 4.35
CA GLU A 681 -15.55 6.20 4.91
C GLU A 681 -16.19 7.07 3.82
N ALA A 682 -16.94 8.08 4.20
CA ALA A 682 -17.38 9.12 3.26
C ALA A 682 -16.16 9.93 2.79
N THR A 683 -16.19 10.36 1.55
CA THR A 683 -15.09 11.14 0.97
C THR A 683 -15.19 12.63 1.32
N ALA A 684 -14.09 13.36 1.13
CA ALA A 684 -14.03 14.81 1.41
C ALA A 684 -14.89 15.68 0.48
N GLY A 685 -15.52 15.09 -0.58
CA GLY A 685 -16.14 15.88 -1.63
C GLY A 685 -15.11 16.61 -2.49
N ARG A 686 -15.47 17.77 -3.03
CA ARG A 686 -14.54 18.61 -3.79
C ARG A 686 -13.49 19.24 -2.91
N THR A 687 -12.22 19.11 -3.31
CA THR A 687 -11.08 19.74 -2.62
C THR A 687 -10.26 20.60 -3.57
N TYR A 688 -9.62 21.62 -3.02
CA TYR A 688 -8.80 22.59 -3.74
C TYR A 688 -7.40 22.60 -3.14
N ASN A 689 -6.38 22.82 -3.98
CA ASN A 689 -5.03 23.14 -3.54
C ASN A 689 -4.44 24.27 -4.39
N VAL A 690 -3.59 25.07 -3.79
CA VAL A 690 -2.76 26.06 -4.45
C VAL A 690 -1.35 25.92 -3.93
N GLY A 691 -0.36 25.96 -4.82
CA GLY A 691 1.04 25.80 -4.48
C GLY A 691 1.95 26.72 -5.26
N LEU A 692 3.11 26.96 -4.69
CA LEU A 692 4.22 27.65 -5.34
C LEU A 692 5.44 26.72 -5.29
N ARG A 693 6.00 26.42 -6.46
CA ARG A 693 7.25 25.66 -6.61
C ARG A 693 8.33 26.62 -7.10
N TYR A 694 9.46 26.63 -6.41
CA TYR A 694 10.70 27.24 -6.84
C TYR A 694 11.72 26.15 -7.11
N SER A 695 12.20 26.06 -8.37
CA SER A 695 13.22 25.09 -8.81
C SER A 695 14.51 25.83 -9.10
N PHE A 696 15.64 25.38 -8.55
CA PHE A 696 16.95 26.03 -8.67
C PHE A 696 18.05 25.10 -9.09
#